data_bb874c5101318f5c0088e178601c7ffb
#
_entry.id   bb874c5101318f5c0088e178601c7ffb
#
_cell.length_a   1.000
_cell.length_b   1.000
_cell.length_c   1.000
_cell.angle_alpha   90.00
_cell.angle_beta   90.00
_cell.angle_gamma   90.00
#
_symmetry.space_group_name_H-M   'P 1'
#
loop_
_entity.id
_entity.type
_entity.pdbx_description
1 polymer ?
#
loop_
_entity_poly.entity_id
_entity_poly.type
_entity_poly.pdbx_seq_one_letter_code
_entity_poly.pdbx_strand_id
1 'polypeptide(L)'
;MMKRCKKVFPVHIVFTLLLCTVMTMPVYSQQEKLLAGQLLGTSPSTNNGLREHAFDGDFNTYFSASVSSHAWVGLDLGSRHVITRISFAPRMGTSYSSRMLLGLFEGANNPDFLDAVPLYLIDQSPASGVLTTVDIHVSRGFRYVRYCGPADSKAYLSELAFYGYEGEGDDSRFYQLTNLPTLSYHTLSGNEPMDKVNELEAQMCLIYDEGTLIQEYPILARVRGNASAGFPKKPYRIKFNDGKSHHIMKGGRLESPAKAKKWTLINNYGDKTLMRNMVSFEISRRLQMPYTPYCQPVDVIVNGEYKGCYQLCDQITIDPHRVPIVEMEPSDVEEPFVTGGYLIEVDAYAYSEKSWFTSSRGVPVTIKEPGEDDIVPAQSEYIRNYFNLLESALWSAQYTDSTYGYRSRLDVESFLRHFLVGEYSGNTDTYWSVYMYKNREEDLFHVAPCWDFDLAFNNDNRIYPVCDKPDWIFRSGGSGASGMADFVNRILSDKAASRRLETLWAEMRDTGVFTAEGMQAYVDSVAGVLDQSQRLNFLRWPILNQYVHQNAFALGSYEAEVGVVRTFVAERLEWLDTKLRYGMEIPEDKLYEIGTAKDLMDFARVVNQGGLTAANAVLTADIDMKAYKGSFNPIGTEQFKYVGTFDGRGHTISNLYVSSTSDYVGLFGVVSGGADIRNLTLDATCYLRGNAFVGLIGGSHGSGTVCMSRLGNEGTVVAKNQNAGGIIGCNMNSLSTYVMDACYVSGCVQGGYESAALTGWAGSGGQLSNCYSIASVSGVEGSSSLLRGGWAYVDNCYDVNGQPGLPGISSEELTSGWLCYSLNGSSADDPVSFFQTLGEDLYPVLNSTHARVYYINNVYTNVPEGGNGLTQPTLVETEVEAIYGTDGKRRTRLMPGVNIVRMTDGTSRKLYVKP
;
A
#
# COMPACT_ATOMS: atom_id res chain seq x y z
N MET A 1 -34.95 -29.08 48.39
CA MET A 1 -35.36 -30.11 49.34
C MET A 1 -34.19 -31.04 49.64
N MET A 2 -33.74 -31.00 50.90
CA MET A 2 -33.28 -32.10 51.73
C MET A 2 -32.17 -33.02 51.13
N LYS A 3 -31.14 -33.36 51.79
CA LYS A 3 -30.46 -33.27 53.10
C LYS A 3 -29.25 -34.21 53.02
N ARG A 4 -28.13 -33.68 53.49
CA ARG A 4 -27.13 -34.30 54.42
C ARG A 4 -26.97 -35.84 54.46
N CYS A 5 -25.71 -36.32 54.35
CA CYS A 5 -25.07 -36.96 55.49
C CYS A 5 -23.54 -37.02 55.35
N LYS A 6 -22.89 -36.50 56.39
CA LYS A 6 -21.48 -36.69 56.73
C LYS A 6 -21.29 -38.11 57.27
N LYS A 7 -20.18 -38.76 56.90
CA LYS A 7 -19.54 -39.75 57.80
C LYS A 7 -18.04 -39.51 57.82
N VAL A 8 -17.58 -39.17 59.01
CA VAL A 8 -16.21 -39.13 59.46
C VAL A 8 -15.87 -40.55 59.99
N PHE A 9 -14.70 -41.07 59.56
CA PHE A 9 -14.03 -42.17 60.28
C PHE A 9 -12.54 -41.87 60.34
N PRO A 10 -11.84 -42.26 61.43
CA PRO A 10 -10.59 -41.68 61.81
C PRO A 10 -9.37 -42.36 61.22
N VAL A 11 -8.33 -41.55 60.99
CA VAL A 11 -7.02 -41.92 60.52
C VAL A 11 -6.23 -42.61 61.64
N HIS A 12 -5.85 -43.85 61.42
CA HIS A 12 -4.76 -44.49 62.18
C HIS A 12 -3.48 -44.27 61.42
N ILE A 13 -2.58 -43.51 62.03
CA ILE A 13 -1.23 -43.30 61.52
C ILE A 13 -0.40 -44.51 61.99
N VAL A 14 0.03 -45.32 61.00
CA VAL A 14 1.10 -46.32 61.24
C VAL A 14 2.35 -45.76 60.60
N PHE A 15 3.28 -45.34 61.44
CA PHE A 15 4.66 -45.00 61.04
C PHE A 15 5.40 -46.29 60.75
N THR A 16 5.59 -46.61 59.50
CA THR A 16 6.57 -47.63 59.10
C THR A 16 7.83 -46.87 58.64
N LEU A 17 8.87 -46.89 59.46
CA LEU A 17 10.21 -46.46 59.09
C LEU A 17 10.74 -47.42 58.02
N LEU A 18 10.66 -47.02 56.73
CA LEU A 18 11.44 -47.66 55.67
C LEU A 18 12.79 -46.93 55.60
N LEU A 19 13.82 -47.60 56.08
CA LEU A 19 15.20 -47.17 55.84
C LEU A 19 15.53 -47.35 54.38
N CYS A 20 15.28 -46.31 53.55
CA CYS A 20 15.87 -46.21 52.22
C CYS A 20 17.34 -45.89 52.39
N THR A 21 18.18 -46.87 52.24
CA THR A 21 19.58 -46.67 51.92
C THR A 21 19.62 -46.04 50.52
N VAL A 22 19.69 -44.69 50.49
CA VAL A 22 20.09 -43.98 49.31
C VAL A 22 21.55 -44.37 49.06
N MET A 23 21.79 -45.31 48.19
CA MET A 23 23.11 -45.39 47.55
C MET A 23 23.32 -44.07 46.81
N THR A 24 24.00 -43.13 47.45
CA THR A 24 24.65 -42.03 46.75
C THR A 24 25.72 -42.65 45.88
N MET A 25 25.33 -42.96 44.62
CA MET A 25 26.36 -43.09 43.64
C MET A 25 27.14 -41.77 43.64
N PRO A 26 28.47 -41.79 43.68
CA PRO A 26 29.23 -40.57 43.53
C PRO A 26 28.84 -40.02 42.15
N VAL A 27 28.22 -38.88 42.14
CA VAL A 27 28.16 -38.05 40.94
C VAL A 27 29.63 -37.66 40.72
N TYR A 28 30.31 -38.43 39.89
CA TYR A 28 31.57 -37.98 39.32
C TYR A 28 31.23 -36.74 38.53
N SER A 29 31.48 -35.59 39.06
CA SER A 29 31.53 -34.35 38.32
C SER A 29 32.54 -34.63 37.19
N GLN A 30 32.03 -34.84 35.96
CA GLN A 30 32.87 -34.99 34.80
C GLN A 30 33.68 -33.70 34.65
N GLN A 31 35.01 -33.80 34.88
CA GLN A 31 35.89 -32.62 34.91
C GLN A 31 36.10 -32.17 33.47
N GLU A 32 35.71 -30.94 33.18
CA GLU A 32 36.03 -30.28 31.90
C GLU A 32 37.54 -30.32 31.65
N LYS A 33 37.94 -30.69 30.46
CA LYS A 33 39.33 -30.70 30.01
C LYS A 33 39.45 -30.11 28.57
N LEU A 34 40.62 -29.63 28.23
CA LEU A 34 40.98 -29.34 26.85
C LEU A 34 40.94 -30.64 26.06
N LEU A 35 40.19 -30.67 24.96
CA LEU A 35 40.03 -31.82 24.12
C LEU A 35 41.11 -31.84 23.05
N ALA A 36 41.65 -33.01 22.77
CA ALA A 36 42.63 -33.27 21.73
C ALA A 36 42.11 -34.40 20.81
N GLY A 37 42.53 -34.40 19.58
CA GLY A 37 42.09 -35.40 18.61
C GLY A 37 42.90 -35.35 17.30
N GLN A 38 42.51 -36.18 16.36
CA GLN A 38 43.11 -36.16 15.05
C GLN A 38 42.66 -34.92 14.28
N LEU A 39 43.61 -34.17 13.68
CA LEU A 39 43.34 -32.97 12.89
C LEU A 39 42.63 -33.33 11.60
N LEU A 40 41.50 -32.67 11.38
CA LEU A 40 40.69 -32.76 10.17
C LEU A 40 40.54 -31.37 9.53
N GLY A 41 40.11 -31.33 8.28
CA GLY A 41 39.77 -30.07 7.63
C GLY A 41 40.19 -29.95 6.18
N THR A 42 39.81 -28.84 5.60
CA THR A 42 40.18 -28.44 4.24
C THR A 42 41.67 -28.38 4.06
N SER A 43 42.21 -28.73 2.88
CA SER A 43 43.63 -28.63 2.56
C SER A 43 44.14 -27.19 2.77
N PRO A 44 45.35 -27.01 3.36
CA PRO A 44 45.90 -25.68 3.58
C PRO A 44 46.26 -24.98 2.26
N SER A 45 46.27 -23.65 2.27
CA SER A 45 46.60 -22.84 1.08
C SER A 45 48.11 -22.81 0.78
N THR A 46 48.92 -22.87 1.83
CA THR A 46 50.41 -22.83 1.76
C THR A 46 50.97 -23.54 2.98
N ASN A 47 52.28 -23.76 2.99
CA ASN A 47 53.00 -24.30 4.16
C ASN A 47 52.92 -23.42 5.41
N ASN A 48 52.57 -22.13 5.28
CA ASN A 48 52.38 -21.21 6.40
C ASN A 48 50.94 -21.20 6.93
N GLY A 49 50.01 -21.91 6.30
CA GLY A 49 48.60 -21.96 6.67
C GLY A 49 48.12 -23.34 7.08
N LEU A 50 48.96 -24.14 7.75
CA LEU A 50 48.71 -25.54 8.12
C LEU A 50 47.58 -25.66 9.14
N ARG A 51 46.93 -26.83 9.19
CA ARG A 51 45.82 -27.11 10.16
C ARG A 51 46.32 -27.12 11.60
N GLU A 52 47.56 -27.57 11.80
CA GLU A 52 48.26 -27.61 13.07
C GLU A 52 48.32 -26.23 13.74
N HIS A 53 48.48 -25.17 12.94
CA HIS A 53 48.55 -23.79 13.39
C HIS A 53 47.24 -23.27 14.00
N ALA A 54 46.13 -23.96 13.88
CA ALA A 54 44.89 -23.63 14.59
C ALA A 54 44.88 -24.17 16.00
N PHE A 55 45.86 -24.97 16.43
CA PHE A 55 45.86 -25.71 17.72
C PHE A 55 47.25 -25.70 18.40
N ASP A 56 48.18 -24.85 18.01
CA ASP A 56 49.59 -24.85 18.48
C ASP A 56 49.87 -23.90 19.63
N GLY A 57 48.94 -23.01 19.98
CA GLY A 57 49.06 -22.04 21.05
C GLY A 57 49.86 -20.78 20.65
N ASP A 58 50.20 -20.63 19.40
CA ASP A 58 50.93 -19.45 18.89
C ASP A 58 50.08 -18.54 18.01
N PHE A 59 49.63 -17.42 18.55
CA PHE A 59 48.83 -16.41 17.82
C PHE A 59 49.50 -15.86 16.56
N ASN A 60 50.82 -16.08 16.35
CA ASN A 60 51.49 -15.62 15.14
C ASN A 60 51.38 -16.59 13.98
N THR A 61 51.03 -17.84 14.23
CA THR A 61 50.67 -18.83 13.24
C THR A 61 49.19 -18.77 12.91
N TYR A 62 48.76 -19.41 11.83
CA TYR A 62 47.32 -19.42 11.47
C TYR A 62 46.99 -20.55 10.51
N PHE A 63 45.77 -21.00 10.54
CA PHE A 63 45.16 -21.81 9.52
C PHE A 63 44.61 -20.95 8.35
N SER A 64 44.77 -21.45 7.12
CA SER A 64 44.23 -20.86 5.92
C SER A 64 43.95 -21.95 4.90
N ALA A 65 42.71 -22.14 4.52
CA ALA A 65 42.32 -23.16 3.53
C ALA A 65 42.73 -22.77 2.10
N SER A 66 42.90 -23.79 1.24
CA SER A 66 43.19 -23.62 -0.20
C SER A 66 42.01 -23.07 -0.99
N VAL A 67 40.76 -23.25 -0.47
CA VAL A 67 39.53 -22.73 -1.04
C VAL A 67 39.05 -21.51 -0.23
N SER A 68 38.35 -20.60 -0.87
CA SER A 68 37.85 -19.39 -0.21
C SER A 68 36.55 -19.64 0.58
N SER A 69 35.68 -20.51 0.11
CA SER A 69 34.38 -20.83 0.70
C SER A 69 34.29 -22.34 1.06
N HIS A 70 33.36 -22.72 1.94
CA HIS A 70 33.21 -24.07 2.48
C HIS A 70 34.50 -24.60 3.14
N ALA A 71 35.33 -23.71 3.63
CA ALA A 71 36.57 -23.99 4.33
C ALA A 71 36.30 -24.28 5.79
N TRP A 72 36.95 -25.30 6.34
CA TRP A 72 36.79 -25.69 7.75
C TRP A 72 38.05 -26.35 8.32
N VAL A 73 38.14 -26.37 9.64
CA VAL A 73 39.17 -27.08 10.39
C VAL A 73 38.57 -27.61 11.70
N GLY A 74 39.01 -28.77 12.13
CA GLY A 74 38.40 -29.43 13.31
C GLY A 74 39.19 -30.67 13.79
N LEU A 75 38.55 -31.43 14.65
CA LEU A 75 39.10 -32.60 15.33
C LEU A 75 38.20 -33.83 15.21
N ASP A 76 38.78 -35.02 15.02
CA ASP A 76 38.18 -36.30 15.44
C ASP A 76 38.65 -36.61 16.87
N LEU A 77 37.75 -36.55 17.82
CA LEU A 77 38.05 -36.77 19.23
C LEU A 77 38.17 -38.25 19.60
N GLY A 78 37.94 -39.14 18.63
CA GLY A 78 38.02 -40.60 18.86
C GLY A 78 36.80 -41.24 19.54
N SER A 79 36.19 -40.55 20.49
CA SER A 79 34.94 -40.91 21.15
C SER A 79 34.03 -39.69 21.29
N ARG A 80 32.77 -39.86 21.71
CA ARG A 80 31.85 -38.78 21.93
C ARG A 80 32.19 -37.98 23.18
N HIS A 81 32.14 -36.67 23.04
CA HIS A 81 32.36 -35.71 24.11
C HIS A 81 31.27 -34.66 24.09
N VAL A 82 30.76 -34.31 25.27
CA VAL A 82 29.91 -33.15 25.46
C VAL A 82 30.80 -31.89 25.47
N ILE A 83 30.58 -31.00 24.55
CA ILE A 83 31.36 -29.76 24.42
C ILE A 83 30.76 -28.71 25.34
N THR A 84 31.53 -28.18 26.27
CA THR A 84 31.07 -27.21 27.25
C THR A 84 31.56 -25.79 26.97
N ARG A 85 32.69 -25.68 26.19
CA ARG A 85 33.30 -24.39 25.94
C ARG A 85 34.15 -24.45 24.65
N ILE A 86 34.16 -23.33 23.93
CA ILE A 86 35.02 -23.14 22.76
C ILE A 86 35.81 -21.86 22.95
N SER A 87 37.12 -21.91 22.68
CA SER A 87 37.97 -20.73 22.62
C SER A 87 38.56 -20.59 21.20
N PHE A 88 38.58 -19.38 20.67
CA PHE A 88 39.08 -19.13 19.33
C PHE A 88 39.69 -17.73 19.20
N ALA A 89 40.65 -17.57 18.29
CA ALA A 89 41.21 -16.28 17.98
C ALA A 89 41.35 -16.10 16.47
N PRO A 90 41.04 -14.90 15.94
CA PRO A 90 41.27 -14.60 14.51
C PRO A 90 42.76 -14.54 14.20
N ARG A 91 43.12 -14.79 12.93
CA ARG A 91 44.45 -14.49 12.44
C ARG A 91 44.84 -13.06 12.77
N MET A 92 46.07 -12.88 13.22
CA MET A 92 46.63 -11.57 13.58
C MET A 92 46.51 -10.55 12.46
N GLY A 93 46.09 -9.32 12.81
CA GLY A 93 45.87 -8.19 11.91
C GLY A 93 44.43 -7.74 11.83
N THR A 94 44.23 -6.43 11.77
CA THR A 94 42.91 -5.78 11.85
C THR A 94 41.93 -6.19 10.74
N SER A 95 42.46 -6.55 9.55
CA SER A 95 41.64 -6.98 8.39
C SER A 95 41.16 -8.44 8.47
N TYR A 96 41.62 -9.22 9.45
CA TYR A 96 41.26 -10.65 9.53
C TYR A 96 40.18 -10.96 10.55
N SER A 97 40.01 -10.11 11.56
CA SER A 97 38.97 -10.30 12.59
C SER A 97 37.55 -10.42 11.98
N SER A 98 37.21 -9.53 11.06
CA SER A 98 35.90 -9.55 10.38
C SER A 98 35.68 -10.79 9.51
N ARG A 99 36.75 -11.52 9.13
CA ARG A 99 36.61 -12.75 8.33
C ARG A 99 36.12 -13.96 9.14
N MET A 100 36.05 -13.85 10.46
CA MET A 100 35.40 -14.87 11.30
C MET A 100 33.91 -14.55 11.56
N LEU A 101 33.46 -13.33 11.24
CA LEU A 101 32.06 -12.94 11.45
C LEU A 101 31.14 -13.85 10.63
N LEU A 102 30.13 -14.46 11.26
CA LEU A 102 29.26 -15.52 10.77
C LEU A 102 29.96 -16.88 10.57
N GLY A 103 31.15 -17.06 11.08
CA GLY A 103 31.77 -18.38 11.21
C GLY A 103 30.99 -19.26 12.19
N LEU A 104 30.88 -20.54 11.91
CA LEU A 104 30.04 -21.48 12.63
C LEU A 104 30.87 -22.61 13.24
N PHE A 105 30.61 -22.94 14.50
CA PHE A 105 31.10 -24.16 15.11
C PHE A 105 30.00 -25.22 15.06
N GLU A 106 30.37 -26.44 14.72
CA GLU A 106 29.50 -27.61 14.60
C GLU A 106 30.06 -28.83 15.29
N GLY A 107 29.17 -29.69 15.76
CA GLY A 107 29.47 -31.03 16.28
C GLY A 107 28.70 -32.09 15.51
N ALA A 108 29.36 -33.23 15.22
CA ALA A 108 28.78 -34.36 14.50
C ALA A 108 29.23 -35.71 15.09
N ASN A 109 28.51 -36.78 14.77
CA ASN A 109 28.91 -38.15 15.05
C ASN A 109 29.23 -38.93 13.75
N ASN A 110 28.88 -38.38 12.60
CA ASN A 110 29.23 -38.89 11.28
C ASN A 110 30.50 -38.18 10.78
N PRO A 111 31.51 -38.94 10.28
CA PRO A 111 32.78 -38.34 9.81
C PRO A 111 32.59 -37.39 8.61
N ASP A 112 31.48 -37.49 7.88
CA ASP A 112 31.13 -36.62 6.75
C ASP A 112 30.33 -35.39 7.20
N PHE A 113 30.09 -35.23 8.50
CA PHE A 113 29.32 -34.14 9.11
C PHE A 113 27.86 -34.05 8.61
N LEU A 114 27.29 -35.15 8.12
CA LEU A 114 25.90 -35.15 7.66
C LEU A 114 24.89 -34.95 8.76
N ASP A 115 25.20 -35.41 9.97
CA ASP A 115 24.39 -35.23 11.19
C ASP A 115 24.85 -34.05 12.04
N ALA A 116 25.61 -33.11 11.45
CA ALA A 116 26.13 -31.98 12.19
C ALA A 116 25.01 -31.06 12.68
N VAL A 117 25.17 -30.63 13.92
CA VAL A 117 24.35 -29.58 14.54
C VAL A 117 25.20 -28.38 14.94
N PRO A 118 24.65 -27.16 14.89
CA PRO A 118 25.36 -25.96 15.29
C PRO A 118 25.64 -25.96 16.78
N LEU A 119 26.85 -25.50 17.16
CA LEU A 119 27.29 -25.29 18.52
C LEU A 119 27.35 -23.81 18.88
N TYR A 120 27.83 -22.98 17.97
CA TYR A 120 27.91 -21.52 18.15
C TYR A 120 28.15 -20.80 16.82
N LEU A 121 27.48 -19.69 16.60
CA LEU A 121 27.68 -18.77 15.48
C LEU A 121 28.36 -17.49 15.97
N ILE A 122 29.44 -17.07 15.32
CA ILE A 122 30.15 -15.82 15.62
C ILE A 122 29.35 -14.64 15.07
N ASP A 123 28.61 -13.94 15.91
CA ASP A 123 27.76 -12.80 15.53
C ASP A 123 28.44 -11.43 15.69
N GLN A 124 29.64 -11.40 16.28
CA GLN A 124 30.48 -10.21 16.42
C GLN A 124 31.90 -10.52 16.04
N SER A 125 32.56 -9.56 15.36
CA SER A 125 33.97 -9.73 14.99
C SER A 125 34.85 -9.87 16.24
N PRO A 126 35.57 -11.00 16.42
CA PRO A 126 36.45 -11.17 17.57
C PRO A 126 37.66 -10.21 17.52
N ALA A 127 38.20 -9.84 18.67
CA ALA A 127 39.34 -8.94 18.74
C ALA A 127 40.65 -9.61 18.23
N SER A 128 41.44 -8.91 17.42
CA SER A 128 42.70 -9.42 16.90
C SER A 128 43.71 -9.67 18.02
N GLY A 129 44.30 -10.85 18.02
CA GLY A 129 45.34 -11.23 19.04
C GLY A 129 44.77 -11.51 20.44
N VAL A 130 43.45 -11.70 20.53
CA VAL A 130 42.73 -12.01 21.80
C VAL A 130 41.98 -13.30 21.62
N LEU A 131 42.12 -14.19 22.58
CA LEU A 131 41.33 -15.43 22.67
C LEU A 131 39.90 -15.10 23.12
N THR A 132 38.93 -15.28 22.26
CA THR A 132 37.52 -15.20 22.59
C THR A 132 37.09 -16.58 23.15
N THR A 133 36.38 -16.59 24.26
CA THR A 133 35.91 -17.83 24.90
C THR A 133 34.39 -17.76 25.07
N VAL A 134 33.68 -18.80 24.64
CA VAL A 134 32.21 -18.93 24.73
C VAL A 134 31.82 -20.23 25.40
N ASP A 135 30.84 -20.19 26.28
CA ASP A 135 30.23 -21.36 26.87
C ASP A 135 29.26 -22.01 25.90
N ILE A 136 29.27 -23.33 25.80
CA ILE A 136 28.42 -24.12 24.92
C ILE A 136 27.41 -24.87 25.78
N HIS A 137 26.15 -24.72 25.42
CA HIS A 137 25.01 -25.28 26.13
C HIS A 137 24.27 -26.37 25.32
N VAL A 138 25.01 -27.14 24.52
CA VAL A 138 24.48 -28.28 23.77
C VAL A 138 24.74 -29.54 24.60
N SER A 139 23.70 -30.33 24.84
CA SER A 139 23.77 -31.51 25.74
C SER A 139 24.22 -32.78 25.01
N ARG A 140 24.14 -32.84 23.69
CA ARG A 140 24.56 -34.00 22.87
C ARG A 140 26.07 -34.15 22.88
N GLY A 141 26.59 -35.37 22.96
CA GLY A 141 27.99 -35.67 22.79
C GLY A 141 28.36 -35.87 21.33
N PHE A 142 29.54 -35.36 20.93
CA PHE A 142 30.04 -35.39 19.55
C PHE A 142 31.43 -36.00 19.51
N ARG A 143 31.67 -36.82 18.50
CA ARG A 143 33.00 -37.34 18.16
C ARG A 143 33.78 -36.35 17.29
N TYR A 144 33.09 -35.66 16.35
CA TYR A 144 33.70 -34.72 15.41
C TYR A 144 33.26 -33.31 15.76
N VAL A 145 34.22 -32.39 15.82
CA VAL A 145 33.96 -30.96 16.03
C VAL A 145 34.74 -30.13 15.04
N ARG A 146 34.12 -29.06 14.53
CA ARG A 146 34.79 -28.22 13.54
C ARG A 146 34.39 -26.75 13.67
N TYR A 147 35.26 -25.89 13.14
CA TYR A 147 34.98 -24.52 12.77
C TYR A 147 34.80 -24.43 11.26
N CYS A 148 33.64 -23.93 10.80
CA CYS A 148 33.35 -23.61 9.42
C CYS A 148 33.50 -22.11 9.22
N GLY A 149 34.43 -21.69 8.36
CA GLY A 149 34.60 -20.28 8.00
C GLY A 149 33.46 -19.81 7.08
N PRO A 150 33.02 -18.53 7.22
CA PRO A 150 32.04 -17.97 6.31
C PRO A 150 32.57 -17.91 4.88
N ALA A 151 31.68 -17.67 3.90
CA ALA A 151 32.09 -17.53 2.50
C ALA A 151 33.21 -16.50 2.31
N ASP A 152 34.12 -16.78 1.40
CA ASP A 152 35.28 -15.96 1.04
C ASP A 152 36.31 -15.68 2.16
N SER A 153 36.20 -16.41 3.29
CA SER A 153 37.08 -16.23 4.46
C SER A 153 38.36 -17.06 4.45
N LYS A 154 38.39 -18.20 3.73
CA LYS A 154 39.41 -19.25 3.82
C LYS A 154 39.54 -19.86 5.21
N ALA A 155 38.53 -19.70 6.06
CA ALA A 155 38.52 -20.10 7.46
C ALA A 155 39.76 -19.59 8.24
N TYR A 156 40.19 -18.35 8.02
CA TYR A 156 41.35 -17.78 8.71
C TYR A 156 41.13 -17.71 10.22
N LEU A 157 41.96 -18.47 10.97
CA LEU A 157 42.04 -18.35 12.43
C LEU A 157 43.45 -18.67 12.91
N SER A 158 43.87 -18.10 14.03
CA SER A 158 45.13 -18.42 14.66
C SER A 158 45.01 -19.48 15.71
N GLU A 159 43.93 -19.49 16.49
CA GLU A 159 43.76 -20.46 17.60
C GLU A 159 42.35 -20.98 17.69
N LEU A 160 42.23 -22.28 17.99
CA LEU A 160 40.98 -22.98 18.25
C LEU A 160 41.17 -24.03 19.39
N ALA A 161 40.33 -24.00 20.38
CA ALA A 161 40.31 -24.98 21.42
C ALA A 161 38.89 -25.38 21.79
N PHE A 162 38.67 -26.69 21.89
CA PHE A 162 37.41 -27.27 22.40
C PHE A 162 37.63 -27.81 23.80
N TYR A 163 36.68 -27.55 24.70
CA TYR A 163 36.69 -28.04 26.04
C TYR A 163 35.42 -28.82 26.32
N GLY A 164 35.55 -29.87 27.14
CA GLY A 164 34.42 -30.71 27.46
C GLY A 164 34.83 -31.96 28.21
N TYR A 165 33.95 -32.93 28.24
CA TYR A 165 34.19 -34.23 28.90
C TYR A 165 33.62 -35.38 28.03
N GLU A 166 34.21 -36.56 28.17
CA GLU A 166 33.79 -37.74 27.44
C GLU A 166 32.41 -38.20 27.92
N GLY A 167 31.51 -38.45 26.98
CA GLY A 167 30.14 -38.90 27.21
C GLY A 167 29.25 -38.81 26.00
N GLU A 168 28.19 -39.61 26.03
CA GLU A 168 27.16 -39.60 24.97
C GLU A 168 26.32 -38.29 25.01
N GLY A 169 26.17 -37.71 26.23
CA GLY A 169 25.23 -36.61 26.44
C GLY A 169 23.79 -37.04 26.27
N ASP A 170 22.92 -36.09 26.00
CA ASP A 170 21.50 -36.29 25.69
C ASP A 170 21.00 -35.23 24.70
N ASP A 171 19.74 -35.33 24.30
CA ASP A 171 19.09 -34.40 23.37
C ASP A 171 18.21 -33.36 24.07
N SER A 172 18.53 -33.03 25.33
CA SER A 172 17.72 -32.07 26.11
C SER A 172 17.94 -30.61 25.73
N ARG A 173 19.07 -30.29 25.08
CA ARG A 173 19.39 -28.91 24.68
C ARG A 173 20.29 -28.86 23.44
N PHE A 174 19.91 -27.92 22.51
CA PHE A 174 20.66 -27.59 21.31
C PHE A 174 20.89 -26.10 21.21
N TYR A 175 21.76 -25.69 20.30
CA TYR A 175 21.99 -24.28 19.98
C TYR A 175 21.03 -23.83 18.88
N GLN A 176 20.14 -22.92 19.24
CA GLN A 176 19.25 -22.19 18.32
C GLN A 176 19.86 -20.81 18.06
N LEU A 177 20.00 -20.40 16.79
CA LEU A 177 20.77 -19.20 16.42
C LEU A 177 20.16 -17.91 16.97
N THR A 178 18.83 -17.82 16.90
CA THR A 178 18.04 -16.68 17.38
C THR A 178 16.78 -17.19 18.08
N ASN A 179 15.83 -16.31 18.32
CA ASN A 179 14.48 -16.72 18.73
C ASN A 179 13.68 -17.48 17.66
N LEU A 180 14.19 -17.54 16.39
CA LEU A 180 13.58 -18.29 15.31
C LEU A 180 14.07 -19.73 15.27
N PRO A 181 13.28 -20.69 14.75
CA PRO A 181 13.79 -22.02 14.48
C PRO A 181 15.03 -21.99 13.59
N THR A 182 16.01 -22.84 13.90
CA THR A 182 17.21 -23.02 13.12
C THR A 182 17.07 -24.28 12.25
N LEU A 183 17.07 -24.10 10.94
CA LEU A 183 17.06 -25.18 9.95
C LEU A 183 18.46 -25.34 9.37
N SER A 184 19.12 -26.46 9.67
CA SER A 184 20.44 -26.78 9.12
C SER A 184 20.35 -28.03 8.26
N TYR A 185 21.00 -28.05 7.10
CA TYR A 185 21.16 -29.28 6.33
C TYR A 185 22.54 -29.38 5.71
N HIS A 186 23.02 -30.64 5.63
CA HIS A 186 24.28 -31.00 4.99
C HIS A 186 24.03 -31.95 3.84
N THR A 187 24.50 -31.59 2.65
CA THR A 187 24.38 -32.42 1.45
C THR A 187 25.44 -33.52 1.44
N LEU A 188 25.09 -34.69 0.94
CA LEU A 188 26.02 -35.82 0.81
C LEU A 188 27.24 -35.47 -0.07
N SER A 189 27.03 -34.62 -1.06
CA SER A 189 28.11 -34.17 -1.95
C SER A 189 28.98 -33.05 -1.37
N GLY A 190 28.56 -32.42 -0.27
CA GLY A 190 29.17 -31.18 0.27
C GLY A 190 28.93 -29.96 -0.62
N ASN A 191 28.22 -30.08 -1.76
CA ASN A 191 27.90 -28.95 -2.63
C ASN A 191 26.59 -28.31 -2.23
N GLU A 192 26.43 -27.00 -2.50
CA GLU A 192 25.12 -26.36 -2.37
C GLU A 192 24.23 -26.67 -3.57
N PRO A 193 22.89 -26.71 -3.37
CA PRO A 193 21.96 -26.73 -4.51
C PRO A 193 22.09 -25.44 -5.31
N MET A 194 22.30 -25.54 -6.62
CA MET A 194 22.57 -24.40 -7.50
C MET A 194 21.55 -24.20 -8.61
N ASP A 195 20.74 -25.21 -8.91
CA ASP A 195 19.76 -25.17 -10.00
C ASP A 195 18.41 -25.77 -9.61
N LYS A 196 17.41 -25.62 -10.49
CA LYS A 196 16.04 -26.07 -10.28
C LYS A 196 15.78 -27.52 -10.64
N VAL A 197 16.73 -28.20 -11.26
CA VAL A 197 16.54 -29.55 -11.83
C VAL A 197 17.16 -30.61 -10.92
N ASN A 198 18.41 -30.40 -10.52
CA ASN A 198 19.17 -31.43 -9.77
C ASN A 198 18.82 -31.34 -8.28
N GLU A 199 18.22 -32.40 -7.76
CA GLU A 199 17.98 -32.59 -6.33
C GLU A 199 19.23 -33.20 -5.68
N LEU A 200 19.73 -32.58 -4.61
CA LEU A 200 20.85 -33.09 -3.82
C LEU A 200 20.31 -33.79 -2.57
N GLU A 201 20.79 -35.00 -2.33
CA GLU A 201 20.54 -35.69 -1.07
C GLU A 201 21.23 -35.00 0.07
N ALA A 202 20.51 -34.84 1.19
CA ALA A 202 21.01 -34.14 2.37
C ALA A 202 20.39 -34.73 3.65
N GLN A 203 21.05 -34.50 4.75
CA GLN A 203 20.49 -34.68 6.09
C GLN A 203 20.17 -33.32 6.69
N MET A 204 18.95 -33.14 7.15
CA MET A 204 18.44 -31.90 7.75
C MET A 204 18.19 -32.07 9.23
N CYS A 205 18.50 -31.07 10.02
CA CYS A 205 17.95 -30.90 11.37
C CYS A 205 17.22 -29.56 11.50
N LEU A 206 16.13 -29.58 12.27
CA LEU A 206 15.34 -28.40 12.65
C LEU A 206 15.33 -28.30 14.17
N ILE A 207 15.93 -27.22 14.71
CA ILE A 207 16.03 -26.95 16.13
C ILE A 207 15.10 -25.78 16.46
N TYR A 208 14.24 -25.96 17.45
CA TYR A 208 13.22 -24.99 17.83
C TYR A 208 12.88 -25.06 19.31
N ASP A 209 11.93 -24.26 19.77
CA ASP A 209 11.48 -24.21 21.16
C ASP A 209 12.64 -23.93 22.13
N GLU A 210 13.38 -22.84 21.87
CA GLU A 210 14.55 -22.40 22.63
C GLU A 210 15.68 -23.49 22.72
N GLY A 211 15.76 -24.33 21.69
CA GLY A 211 16.77 -25.38 21.62
C GLY A 211 16.42 -26.68 22.36
N THR A 212 15.19 -26.82 22.86
CA THR A 212 14.75 -28.03 23.59
C THR A 212 14.18 -29.12 22.67
N LEU A 213 13.88 -28.81 21.42
CA LEU A 213 13.36 -29.78 20.47
C LEU A 213 14.19 -29.81 19.18
N ILE A 214 14.43 -31.03 18.70
CA ILE A 214 15.08 -31.28 17.40
C ILE A 214 14.26 -32.26 16.58
N GLN A 215 14.24 -32.02 15.27
CA GLN A 215 13.72 -32.96 14.26
C GLN A 215 14.80 -33.19 13.21
N GLU A 216 15.06 -34.44 12.88
CA GLU A 216 16.11 -34.84 11.94
C GLU A 216 15.52 -35.71 10.81
N TYR A 217 15.84 -35.37 9.57
CA TYR A 217 15.24 -36.02 8.41
C TYR A 217 16.19 -36.08 7.21
N PRO A 218 16.22 -37.22 6.47
CA PRO A 218 16.80 -37.26 5.15
C PRO A 218 15.92 -36.48 4.17
N ILE A 219 16.53 -35.60 3.39
CA ILE A 219 15.85 -34.74 2.44
C ILE A 219 16.52 -34.74 1.06
N LEU A 220 15.76 -34.28 0.08
CA LEU A 220 16.24 -33.80 -1.22
C LEU A 220 16.09 -32.28 -1.25
N ALA A 221 17.14 -31.56 -1.62
CA ALA A 221 17.14 -30.10 -1.70
C ALA A 221 17.50 -29.63 -3.11
N ARG A 222 16.80 -28.62 -3.61
CA ARG A 222 17.11 -27.91 -4.86
C ARG A 222 16.74 -26.46 -4.80
N VAL A 223 17.27 -25.65 -5.72
CA VAL A 223 16.80 -24.27 -5.92
C VAL A 223 15.37 -24.26 -6.48
N ARG A 224 14.62 -23.21 -6.18
CA ARG A 224 13.27 -22.95 -6.69
C ARG A 224 13.09 -21.52 -7.16
N GLY A 225 11.92 -21.22 -7.74
CA GLY A 225 11.51 -19.89 -8.19
C GLY A 225 11.99 -19.56 -9.60
N ASN A 226 11.51 -18.46 -10.14
CA ASN A 226 11.87 -17.94 -11.46
C ASN A 226 12.95 -16.84 -11.32
N ALA A 227 12.59 -15.59 -11.15
CA ALA A 227 13.54 -14.49 -10.95
C ALA A 227 14.42 -14.71 -9.70
N SER A 228 13.84 -15.16 -8.61
CA SER A 228 14.53 -15.36 -7.32
C SER A 228 15.61 -16.46 -7.36
N ALA A 229 15.51 -17.44 -8.27
CA ALA A 229 16.57 -18.43 -8.49
C ALA A 229 17.89 -17.81 -8.95
N GLY A 230 17.85 -16.64 -9.59
CA GLY A 230 19.00 -15.87 -10.01
C GLY A 230 19.69 -15.09 -8.88
N PHE A 231 19.08 -14.91 -7.73
CA PHE A 231 19.63 -14.09 -6.64
C PHE A 231 20.82 -14.74 -5.97
N PRO A 232 21.74 -13.96 -5.36
CA PRO A 232 22.84 -14.49 -4.57
C PRO A 232 22.35 -15.35 -3.40
N LYS A 233 21.32 -14.93 -2.68
CA LYS A 233 20.64 -15.70 -1.65
C LYS A 233 19.59 -16.61 -2.32
N LYS A 234 19.92 -17.89 -2.44
CA LYS A 234 19.07 -18.86 -3.18
C LYS A 234 17.82 -19.24 -2.39
N PRO A 235 16.64 -19.31 -3.00
CA PRO A 235 15.48 -19.97 -2.42
C PRO A 235 15.56 -21.48 -2.65
N TYR A 236 15.05 -22.26 -1.70
CA TYR A 236 15.13 -23.73 -1.78
C TYR A 236 13.76 -24.40 -1.73
N ARG A 237 13.67 -25.56 -2.37
CA ARG A 237 12.64 -26.56 -2.13
C ARG A 237 13.29 -27.74 -1.40
N ILE A 238 12.67 -28.17 -0.31
CA ILE A 238 13.04 -29.38 0.41
C ILE A 238 11.94 -30.43 0.22
N LYS A 239 12.34 -31.70 0.09
CA LYS A 239 11.44 -32.86 -0.05
C LYS A 239 11.99 -33.97 0.82
N PHE A 240 11.16 -34.59 1.66
CA PHE A 240 11.58 -35.72 2.47
C PHE A 240 11.89 -36.93 1.63
N ASN A 241 13.01 -37.61 1.92
CA ASN A 241 13.55 -38.74 1.18
C ASN A 241 13.33 -40.09 1.91
N ASP A 242 12.52 -40.10 2.98
CA ASP A 242 12.12 -41.33 3.69
C ASP A 242 10.77 -41.89 3.25
N GLY A 243 10.20 -41.33 2.17
CA GLY A 243 8.91 -41.72 1.60
C GLY A 243 7.69 -41.26 2.41
N LYS A 244 7.88 -40.52 3.53
CA LYS A 244 6.80 -40.10 4.42
C LYS A 244 6.52 -38.60 4.31
N SER A 245 5.36 -38.23 4.79
CA SER A 245 4.99 -36.81 5.04
C SER A 245 5.24 -36.44 6.48
N HIS A 246 5.82 -35.25 6.73
CA HIS A 246 6.17 -34.77 8.05
C HIS A 246 5.56 -33.41 8.34
N HIS A 247 5.27 -33.17 9.60
CA HIS A 247 4.84 -31.88 10.15
C HIS A 247 6.04 -31.18 10.76
N ILE A 248 6.59 -30.19 10.06
CA ILE A 248 7.83 -29.51 10.48
C ILE A 248 7.65 -28.05 10.90
N MET A 249 6.50 -27.45 10.59
CA MET A 249 6.23 -26.07 10.99
C MET A 249 5.56 -26.05 12.36
N LYS A 250 6.37 -26.06 13.40
CA LYS A 250 5.96 -26.11 14.80
C LYS A 250 6.64 -24.99 15.60
N GLY A 251 6.10 -24.68 16.76
CA GLY A 251 6.71 -23.73 17.71
C GLY A 251 6.77 -22.30 17.21
N GLY A 252 6.07 -21.98 16.14
CA GLY A 252 6.01 -20.66 15.57
C GLY A 252 4.70 -19.93 15.89
N ARG A 253 4.60 -18.71 15.43
CA ARG A 253 3.38 -17.89 15.56
C ARG A 253 2.17 -18.52 14.88
N LEU A 254 2.39 -19.28 13.81
CA LEU A 254 1.39 -20.01 13.05
C LEU A 254 1.92 -21.42 12.76
N GLU A 255 1.33 -22.40 13.39
CA GLU A 255 1.61 -23.79 13.09
C GLU A 255 0.81 -24.22 11.86
N SER A 256 1.47 -24.77 10.84
CA SER A 256 0.79 -25.38 9.71
C SER A 256 0.20 -26.72 10.14
N PRO A 257 -1.08 -27.00 9.90
CA PRO A 257 -1.68 -28.30 10.15
C PRO A 257 -1.19 -29.38 9.18
N ALA A 258 -0.53 -28.99 8.10
CA ALA A 258 -0.14 -29.90 7.02
C ALA A 258 0.97 -30.87 7.45
N LYS A 259 0.79 -32.13 7.10
CA LYS A 259 1.85 -33.12 7.03
C LYS A 259 2.17 -33.35 5.56
N ALA A 260 3.32 -32.88 5.12
CA ALA A 260 3.62 -32.89 3.70
C ALA A 260 5.03 -33.42 3.40
N LYS A 261 5.22 -33.89 2.16
CA LYS A 261 6.53 -34.32 1.66
C LYS A 261 7.40 -33.16 1.21
N LYS A 262 6.77 -32.07 0.71
CA LYS A 262 7.47 -30.94 0.07
C LYS A 262 7.22 -29.64 0.85
N TRP A 263 8.27 -28.84 1.04
CA TRP A 263 8.25 -27.54 1.70
C TRP A 263 9.10 -26.54 0.94
N THR A 264 8.83 -25.27 1.12
CA THR A 264 9.51 -24.18 0.45
C THR A 264 10.26 -23.29 1.44
N LEU A 265 11.48 -22.90 1.11
CA LEU A 265 12.25 -21.86 1.80
C LEU A 265 12.33 -20.63 0.89
N ILE A 266 11.53 -19.62 1.18
CA ILE A 266 11.52 -18.34 0.46
C ILE A 266 12.67 -17.49 0.99
N ASN A 267 13.50 -16.96 0.10
CA ASN A 267 14.72 -16.26 0.48
C ASN A 267 14.53 -14.80 0.92
N ASN A 268 13.41 -14.16 0.55
CA ASN A 268 13.13 -12.74 0.84
C ASN A 268 14.30 -11.79 0.49
N TYR A 269 15.08 -12.08 -0.57
CA TYR A 269 16.23 -11.25 -0.92
C TYR A 269 15.82 -9.87 -1.46
N GLY A 270 14.74 -9.83 -2.24
CA GLY A 270 14.12 -8.59 -2.74
C GLY A 270 13.28 -7.85 -1.69
N ASP A 271 12.87 -8.54 -0.62
CA ASP A 271 12.12 -7.96 0.48
C ASP A 271 13.01 -7.69 1.70
N LYS A 272 13.46 -6.45 1.84
CA LYS A 272 14.32 -6.04 2.97
C LYS A 272 13.61 -5.98 4.31
N THR A 273 12.28 -6.10 4.34
CA THR A 273 11.53 -6.24 5.59
C THR A 273 11.45 -7.69 6.06
N LEU A 274 11.72 -8.67 5.18
CA LEU A 274 11.62 -10.10 5.41
C LEU A 274 10.19 -10.57 5.79
N MET A 275 9.17 -9.72 5.62
CA MET A 275 7.80 -9.95 6.12
C MET A 275 6.67 -9.74 5.12
N ARG A 276 6.91 -9.18 3.93
CA ARG A 276 5.84 -8.79 2.99
C ARG A 276 4.91 -9.94 2.64
N ASN A 277 5.45 -11.13 2.36
CA ASN A 277 4.65 -12.33 2.18
C ASN A 277 3.82 -12.68 3.43
N MET A 278 4.40 -12.58 4.64
CA MET A 278 3.68 -12.88 5.89
C MET A 278 2.51 -11.91 6.13
N VAL A 279 2.71 -10.62 5.87
CA VAL A 279 1.66 -9.59 6.01
C VAL A 279 0.54 -9.81 4.98
N SER A 280 0.90 -10.14 3.73
CA SER A 280 -0.08 -10.43 2.68
C SER A 280 -0.86 -11.72 2.96
N PHE A 281 -0.20 -12.75 3.47
CA PHE A 281 -0.88 -13.99 3.89
C PHE A 281 -1.80 -13.75 5.10
N GLU A 282 -1.47 -12.81 5.98
CA GLU A 282 -2.39 -12.40 7.05
C GLU A 282 -3.61 -11.67 6.49
N ILE A 283 -3.43 -10.77 5.52
CA ILE A 283 -4.55 -10.13 4.80
C ILE A 283 -5.42 -11.20 4.13
N SER A 284 -4.81 -12.17 3.47
CA SER A 284 -5.49 -13.31 2.83
C SER A 284 -6.33 -14.12 3.83
N ARG A 285 -5.77 -14.45 5.02
CA ARG A 285 -6.50 -15.16 6.08
C ARG A 285 -7.67 -14.34 6.62
N ARG A 286 -7.46 -13.06 6.88
CA ARG A 286 -8.53 -12.16 7.35
C ARG A 286 -9.64 -12.00 6.33
N LEU A 287 -9.31 -12.02 5.04
CA LEU A 287 -10.27 -12.05 3.94
C LEU A 287 -10.88 -13.45 3.72
N GLN A 288 -10.53 -14.45 4.54
CA GLN A 288 -11.09 -15.81 4.48
C GLN A 288 -10.95 -16.43 3.07
N MET A 289 -9.76 -16.30 2.46
CA MET A 289 -9.46 -17.02 1.23
C MET A 289 -9.65 -18.53 1.41
N PRO A 290 -10.07 -19.27 0.38
CA PRO A 290 -10.27 -20.73 0.47
C PRO A 290 -9.05 -21.48 1.01
N TYR A 291 -7.87 -21.02 0.65
CA TYR A 291 -6.60 -21.46 1.20
C TYR A 291 -5.59 -20.32 1.23
N THR A 292 -4.88 -20.19 2.33
CA THR A 292 -3.72 -19.30 2.48
C THR A 292 -2.53 -20.12 2.96
N PRO A 293 -1.37 -20.05 2.30
CA PRO A 293 -0.19 -20.77 2.73
C PRO A 293 0.23 -20.40 4.16
N TYR A 294 0.55 -21.41 4.95
CA TYR A 294 1.20 -21.19 6.23
C TYR A 294 2.69 -20.90 6.00
N CYS A 295 3.24 -20.02 6.79
CA CYS A 295 4.64 -19.66 6.72
C CYS A 295 5.20 -19.26 8.09
N GLN A 296 6.50 -19.53 8.27
CA GLN A 296 7.23 -19.26 9.50
C GLN A 296 8.64 -18.78 9.17
N PRO A 297 9.15 -17.69 9.75
CA PRO A 297 10.54 -17.31 9.57
C PRO A 297 11.47 -18.32 10.25
N VAL A 298 12.58 -18.65 9.61
CA VAL A 298 13.60 -19.58 10.09
C VAL A 298 14.99 -19.08 9.71
N ASP A 299 15.97 -19.36 10.58
CA ASP A 299 17.38 -19.18 10.24
C ASP A 299 17.93 -20.41 9.54
N VAL A 300 18.59 -20.24 8.40
CA VAL A 300 19.02 -21.35 7.55
C VAL A 300 20.54 -21.45 7.49
N ILE A 301 21.02 -22.69 7.72
CA ILE A 301 22.42 -23.12 7.56
C ILE A 301 22.46 -24.17 6.45
N VAL A 302 23.43 -24.05 5.54
CA VAL A 302 23.70 -25.05 4.49
C VAL A 302 25.18 -25.40 4.51
N ASN A 303 25.48 -26.68 4.70
CA ASN A 303 26.88 -27.18 4.73
C ASN A 303 27.80 -26.40 5.68
N GLY A 304 27.29 -26.01 6.85
CA GLY A 304 28.04 -25.25 7.86
C GLY A 304 28.18 -23.76 7.59
N GLU A 305 27.46 -23.20 6.63
CA GLU A 305 27.44 -21.76 6.35
C GLU A 305 26.05 -21.17 6.62
N TYR A 306 25.99 -20.08 7.39
CA TYR A 306 24.74 -19.35 7.63
C TYR A 306 24.28 -18.65 6.34
N LYS A 307 23.08 -18.92 5.90
CA LYS A 307 22.49 -18.40 4.66
C LYS A 307 21.53 -17.23 4.88
N GLY A 308 21.14 -16.96 6.11
CA GLY A 308 20.25 -15.86 6.46
C GLY A 308 18.89 -16.29 6.98
N CYS A 309 18.05 -15.30 7.23
CA CYS A 309 16.63 -15.48 7.57
C CYS A 309 15.83 -15.85 6.31
N TYR A 310 15.14 -16.97 6.36
CA TYR A 310 14.25 -17.47 5.32
C TYR A 310 12.83 -17.54 5.85
N GLN A 311 11.89 -17.77 4.96
CA GLN A 311 10.52 -18.08 5.31
C GLN A 311 10.24 -19.53 4.90
N LEU A 312 10.14 -20.42 5.91
CA LEU A 312 9.63 -21.77 5.71
C LEU A 312 8.15 -21.67 5.41
N CYS A 313 7.72 -22.22 4.28
CA CYS A 313 6.37 -22.02 3.77
C CYS A 313 5.82 -23.32 3.19
N ASP A 314 4.49 -23.45 3.24
CA ASP A 314 3.81 -24.51 2.49
C ASP A 314 4.21 -24.47 1.01
N GLN A 315 4.48 -25.61 0.44
CA GLN A 315 4.51 -25.78 -1.01
C GLN A 315 3.06 -25.85 -1.49
N ILE A 316 2.71 -25.05 -2.51
CA ILE A 316 1.38 -25.11 -3.11
C ILE A 316 1.26 -26.45 -3.86
N THR A 317 0.49 -27.37 -3.29
CA THR A 317 0.22 -28.72 -3.81
C THR A 317 -1.11 -29.22 -3.28
N ILE A 318 -1.60 -30.31 -3.84
CA ILE A 318 -2.80 -30.99 -3.33
C ILE A 318 -2.52 -31.57 -1.93
N ASP A 319 -3.33 -31.22 -0.96
CA ASP A 319 -3.31 -31.72 0.42
C ASP A 319 -4.61 -31.24 1.12
N PRO A 320 -5.19 -32.07 2.02
CA PRO A 320 -6.40 -31.65 2.76
C PRO A 320 -6.28 -30.33 3.53
N HIS A 321 -5.05 -29.91 3.88
CA HIS A 321 -4.77 -28.66 4.59
C HIS A 321 -4.08 -27.61 3.71
N ARG A 322 -4.00 -27.85 2.40
CA ARG A 322 -3.46 -26.92 1.40
C ARG A 322 -4.50 -26.69 0.31
N VAL A 323 -4.29 -27.19 -0.92
CA VAL A 323 -5.31 -27.16 -1.96
C VAL A 323 -6.15 -28.43 -1.84
N PRO A 324 -7.40 -28.37 -1.34
CA PRO A 324 -8.14 -29.55 -0.92
C PRO A 324 -8.95 -30.15 -2.09
N ILE A 325 -8.27 -30.55 -3.16
CA ILE A 325 -8.87 -31.18 -4.35
C ILE A 325 -8.42 -32.64 -4.46
N VAL A 326 -9.14 -33.38 -5.30
CA VAL A 326 -8.81 -34.78 -5.56
C VAL A 326 -7.52 -34.88 -6.37
N GLU A 327 -6.60 -35.75 -5.99
CA GLU A 327 -5.42 -36.08 -6.79
C GLU A 327 -5.84 -36.92 -8.00
N MET A 328 -5.35 -36.59 -9.19
CA MET A 328 -5.67 -37.28 -10.43
C MET A 328 -4.58 -38.31 -10.78
N GLU A 329 -5.02 -39.43 -11.24
CA GLU A 329 -4.14 -40.45 -11.81
C GLU A 329 -4.03 -40.29 -13.35
N PRO A 330 -2.94 -40.75 -13.99
CA PRO A 330 -2.82 -40.74 -15.45
C PRO A 330 -3.92 -41.49 -16.21
N SER A 331 -4.63 -42.39 -15.52
CA SER A 331 -5.78 -43.13 -16.05
C SER A 331 -7.09 -42.34 -16.06
N ASP A 332 -7.16 -41.18 -15.40
CA ASP A 332 -8.36 -40.35 -15.27
C ASP A 332 -8.55 -39.48 -16.53
N VAL A 333 -8.98 -40.16 -17.64
CA VAL A 333 -9.07 -39.55 -18.98
C VAL A 333 -10.50 -39.40 -19.50
N GLU A 334 -11.50 -39.98 -18.81
CA GLU A 334 -12.91 -39.91 -19.16
C GLU A 334 -13.75 -39.31 -18.02
N GLU A 335 -14.93 -38.80 -18.35
CA GLU A 335 -15.87 -38.30 -17.33
C GLU A 335 -16.36 -39.44 -16.43
N PRO A 336 -16.56 -39.23 -15.12
CA PRO A 336 -16.41 -37.94 -14.43
C PRO A 336 -14.94 -37.65 -13.99
N PHE A 337 -14.03 -38.60 -14.16
CA PHE A 337 -12.70 -38.56 -13.57
C PHE A 337 -11.81 -37.47 -14.16
N VAL A 338 -11.91 -37.18 -15.46
CA VAL A 338 -11.16 -36.11 -16.13
C VAL A 338 -11.63 -34.73 -15.77
N THR A 339 -12.77 -34.59 -15.07
CA THR A 339 -13.38 -33.26 -14.81
C THR A 339 -12.68 -32.43 -13.75
N GLY A 340 -11.78 -33.02 -12.94
CA GLY A 340 -11.13 -32.25 -11.89
C GLY A 340 -10.08 -32.95 -11.10
N GLY A 341 -9.46 -32.17 -10.27
CA GLY A 341 -8.21 -32.36 -9.60
C GLY A 341 -7.12 -31.48 -10.20
N TYR A 342 -7.50 -30.37 -10.85
CA TYR A 342 -6.55 -29.48 -11.51
C TYR A 342 -6.17 -28.29 -10.61
N LEU A 343 -4.88 -28.01 -10.56
CA LEU A 343 -4.31 -26.75 -10.05
C LEU A 343 -3.55 -26.09 -11.19
N ILE A 344 -3.89 -24.86 -11.53
CA ILE A 344 -3.26 -24.08 -12.59
C ILE A 344 -2.74 -22.74 -12.05
N GLU A 345 -1.79 -22.16 -12.76
CA GLU A 345 -1.28 -20.82 -12.45
C GLU A 345 -1.23 -19.97 -13.73
N VAL A 346 -1.88 -18.80 -13.72
CA VAL A 346 -1.62 -17.78 -14.73
C VAL A 346 -0.26 -17.19 -14.44
N ASP A 347 0.71 -17.45 -15.31
CA ASP A 347 2.12 -17.16 -15.06
C ASP A 347 2.79 -16.61 -16.32
N ALA A 348 3.42 -15.44 -16.19
CA ALA A 348 4.19 -14.84 -17.29
C ALA A 348 5.35 -15.73 -17.78
N TYR A 349 5.83 -16.65 -16.95
CA TYR A 349 6.91 -17.60 -17.24
C TYR A 349 6.40 -19.00 -17.63
N ALA A 350 5.11 -19.17 -17.88
CA ALA A 350 4.51 -20.47 -18.20
C ALA A 350 5.25 -21.20 -19.34
N TYR A 351 5.75 -20.46 -20.34
CA TYR A 351 6.51 -21.00 -21.47
C TYR A 351 7.82 -21.72 -21.09
N SER A 352 8.32 -21.50 -19.88
CA SER A 352 9.53 -22.15 -19.34
C SER A 352 9.23 -23.47 -18.62
N GLU A 353 7.96 -23.80 -18.41
CA GLU A 353 7.51 -25.01 -17.75
C GLU A 353 7.19 -26.10 -18.79
N LYS A 354 7.26 -27.39 -18.41
CA LYS A 354 6.95 -28.50 -19.33
C LYS A 354 5.46 -28.60 -19.63
N SER A 355 4.62 -28.30 -18.62
CA SER A 355 3.17 -28.46 -18.70
C SER A 355 2.49 -27.10 -18.65
N TRP A 356 2.17 -26.55 -19.82
CA TRP A 356 1.53 -25.25 -19.95
C TRP A 356 0.72 -25.12 -21.24
N PHE A 357 -0.11 -24.09 -21.31
CA PHE A 357 -0.83 -23.71 -22.53
C PHE A 357 -1.04 -22.20 -22.61
N THR A 358 -1.34 -21.71 -23.81
CA THR A 358 -1.88 -20.37 -24.01
C THR A 358 -3.38 -20.48 -24.25
N SER A 359 -4.16 -19.67 -23.55
CA SER A 359 -5.61 -19.63 -23.70
C SER A 359 -6.03 -19.03 -25.04
N SER A 360 -7.34 -19.08 -25.35
CA SER A 360 -7.91 -18.48 -26.56
C SER A 360 -7.71 -16.96 -26.66
N ARG A 361 -7.52 -16.28 -25.55
CA ARG A 361 -7.25 -14.84 -25.49
C ARG A 361 -5.77 -14.49 -25.22
N GLY A 362 -4.90 -15.49 -25.31
CA GLY A 362 -3.46 -15.27 -25.17
C GLY A 362 -2.94 -15.27 -23.74
N VAL A 363 -3.72 -15.70 -22.76
CA VAL A 363 -3.28 -15.81 -21.36
C VAL A 363 -2.40 -17.04 -21.20
N PRO A 364 -1.14 -16.92 -20.73
CA PRO A 364 -0.26 -18.06 -20.48
C PRO A 364 -0.63 -18.71 -19.15
N VAL A 365 -0.77 -20.03 -19.14
CA VAL A 365 -1.21 -20.83 -18.00
C VAL A 365 -0.33 -22.05 -17.82
N THR A 366 0.26 -22.20 -16.63
CA THR A 366 0.99 -23.42 -16.22
C THR A 366 0.04 -24.39 -15.53
N ILE A 367 0.15 -25.68 -15.82
CA ILE A 367 -0.56 -26.74 -15.09
C ILE A 367 0.39 -27.22 -13.99
N LYS A 368 0.00 -27.05 -12.74
CA LYS A 368 0.79 -27.44 -11.55
C LYS A 368 0.41 -28.82 -11.03
N GLU A 369 -0.88 -29.15 -11.12
CA GLU A 369 -1.40 -30.50 -10.80
C GLU A 369 -2.48 -30.88 -11.86
N PRO A 370 -2.44 -32.07 -12.39
CA PRO A 370 -1.42 -33.10 -12.20
C PRO A 370 0.00 -32.63 -12.53
N GLY A 371 1.00 -33.20 -11.82
CA GLY A 371 2.39 -32.78 -11.98
C GLY A 371 2.92 -33.02 -13.42
N GLU A 372 3.97 -32.29 -13.78
CA GLU A 372 4.55 -32.28 -15.14
C GLU A 372 5.00 -33.66 -15.67
N ASP A 373 5.26 -34.60 -14.79
CA ASP A 373 5.67 -35.96 -15.13
C ASP A 373 4.50 -36.99 -15.13
N ASP A 374 3.34 -36.60 -14.58
CA ASP A 374 2.16 -37.46 -14.39
C ASP A 374 1.01 -37.09 -15.34
N ILE A 375 0.92 -35.82 -15.78
CA ILE A 375 -0.17 -35.31 -16.63
C ILE A 375 -0.12 -35.97 -18.02
N VAL A 376 -1.28 -36.39 -18.51
CA VAL A 376 -1.44 -36.95 -19.86
C VAL A 376 -2.16 -35.96 -20.81
N PRO A 377 -2.00 -36.10 -22.16
CA PRO A 377 -2.56 -35.16 -23.13
C PRO A 377 -4.07 -34.91 -22.99
N ALA A 378 -4.87 -35.93 -22.66
CA ALA A 378 -6.31 -35.78 -22.48
C ALA A 378 -6.66 -34.83 -21.32
N GLN A 379 -5.93 -34.95 -20.21
CA GLN A 379 -6.10 -34.07 -19.05
C GLN A 379 -5.68 -32.61 -19.35
N SER A 380 -4.53 -32.42 -20.00
CA SER A 380 -4.05 -31.11 -20.43
C SER A 380 -5.01 -30.45 -21.42
N GLU A 381 -5.56 -31.23 -22.36
CA GLU A 381 -6.57 -30.72 -23.29
C GLU A 381 -7.87 -30.33 -22.58
N TYR A 382 -8.33 -31.16 -21.64
CA TYR A 382 -9.55 -30.88 -20.87
C TYR A 382 -9.43 -29.54 -20.12
N ILE A 383 -8.38 -29.35 -19.33
CA ILE A 383 -8.26 -28.13 -18.52
C ILE A 383 -8.04 -26.87 -19.35
N ARG A 384 -7.30 -26.95 -20.46
CA ARG A 384 -7.18 -25.87 -21.44
C ARG A 384 -8.53 -25.49 -22.02
N ASN A 385 -9.31 -26.48 -22.46
CA ASN A 385 -10.62 -26.25 -23.03
C ASN A 385 -11.59 -25.66 -21.97
N TYR A 386 -11.50 -26.12 -20.74
CA TYR A 386 -12.31 -25.60 -19.65
C TYR A 386 -11.98 -24.14 -19.29
N PHE A 387 -10.70 -23.77 -19.30
CA PHE A 387 -10.28 -22.36 -19.15
C PHE A 387 -10.79 -21.50 -20.30
N ASN A 388 -10.73 -21.99 -21.52
CA ASN A 388 -11.28 -21.31 -22.71
C ASN A 388 -12.80 -21.14 -22.63
N LEU A 389 -13.53 -22.07 -22.01
CA LEU A 389 -14.96 -21.91 -21.74
C LEU A 389 -15.26 -20.81 -20.74
N LEU A 390 -14.44 -20.65 -19.69
CA LEU A 390 -14.54 -19.51 -18.77
C LEU A 390 -14.32 -18.17 -19.53
N GLU A 391 -13.27 -18.09 -20.35
CA GLU A 391 -13.03 -16.90 -21.18
C GLU A 391 -14.23 -16.62 -22.11
N SER A 392 -14.72 -17.63 -22.82
CA SER A 392 -15.86 -17.49 -23.72
C SER A 392 -17.12 -16.99 -23.00
N ALA A 393 -17.40 -17.52 -21.80
CA ALA A 393 -18.51 -17.09 -20.98
C ALA A 393 -18.35 -15.62 -20.52
N LEU A 394 -17.14 -15.25 -20.09
CA LEU A 394 -16.84 -13.89 -19.59
C LEU A 394 -16.94 -12.83 -20.69
N TRP A 395 -16.55 -13.13 -21.93
CA TRP A 395 -16.62 -12.18 -23.06
C TRP A 395 -17.87 -12.34 -23.93
N SER A 396 -18.83 -13.20 -23.55
CA SER A 396 -20.10 -13.31 -24.26
C SER A 396 -20.97 -12.06 -24.05
N ALA A 397 -22.00 -11.90 -24.90
CA ALA A 397 -23.03 -10.87 -24.70
C ALA A 397 -23.87 -11.12 -23.43
N GLN A 398 -23.95 -12.37 -22.98
CA GLN A 398 -24.69 -12.83 -21.80
C GLN A 398 -23.77 -13.09 -20.59
N TYR A 399 -22.63 -12.42 -20.49
CA TYR A 399 -21.61 -12.71 -19.48
C TYR A 399 -22.11 -12.60 -18.03
N THR A 400 -23.15 -11.79 -17.76
CA THR A 400 -23.73 -11.65 -16.42
C THR A 400 -24.83 -12.67 -16.11
N ASP A 401 -25.24 -13.50 -17.09
CA ASP A 401 -26.23 -14.54 -16.90
C ASP A 401 -25.74 -15.60 -15.91
N SER A 402 -26.61 -16.07 -15.01
CA SER A 402 -26.24 -17.03 -13.97
C SER A 402 -25.94 -18.44 -14.50
N THR A 403 -26.49 -18.80 -15.67
CA THR A 403 -26.38 -20.13 -16.26
C THR A 403 -25.33 -20.19 -17.37
N TYR A 404 -25.27 -19.16 -18.22
CA TYR A 404 -24.43 -19.14 -19.41
C TYR A 404 -23.23 -18.19 -19.27
N GLY A 405 -23.26 -17.29 -18.28
CA GLY A 405 -22.18 -16.32 -18.02
C GLY A 405 -21.05 -16.93 -17.16
N TYR A 406 -20.09 -16.09 -16.87
CA TYR A 406 -18.87 -16.49 -16.12
C TYR A 406 -19.13 -17.05 -14.72
N ARG A 407 -20.27 -16.72 -14.09
CA ARG A 407 -20.66 -17.21 -12.76
C ARG A 407 -20.92 -18.71 -12.73
N SER A 408 -21.16 -19.33 -13.88
CA SER A 408 -21.30 -20.79 -14.01
C SER A 408 -19.95 -21.50 -14.05
N ARG A 409 -18.83 -20.76 -14.13
CA ARG A 409 -17.48 -21.31 -14.34
C ARG A 409 -16.45 -20.79 -13.34
N LEU A 410 -16.78 -19.73 -12.59
CA LEU A 410 -15.89 -19.07 -11.66
C LEU A 410 -16.58 -18.84 -10.32
N ASP A 411 -15.97 -19.26 -9.24
CA ASP A 411 -16.34 -18.83 -7.90
C ASP A 411 -15.98 -17.35 -7.72
N VAL A 412 -16.98 -16.51 -7.90
CA VAL A 412 -16.82 -15.04 -7.86
C VAL A 412 -16.36 -14.58 -6.48
N GLU A 413 -16.76 -15.27 -5.42
CA GLU A 413 -16.39 -14.89 -4.06
C GLU A 413 -14.88 -15.04 -3.84
N SER A 414 -14.28 -16.17 -4.23
CA SER A 414 -12.82 -16.36 -4.14
C SER A 414 -12.05 -15.39 -5.03
N PHE A 415 -12.59 -15.08 -6.23
CA PHE A 415 -12.00 -14.07 -7.12
C PHE A 415 -11.98 -12.67 -6.50
N LEU A 416 -13.10 -12.22 -5.91
CA LEU A 416 -13.19 -10.89 -5.26
C LEU A 416 -12.31 -10.80 -4.02
N ARG A 417 -12.18 -11.88 -3.25
CA ARG A 417 -11.26 -11.95 -2.10
C ARG A 417 -9.80 -11.88 -2.56
N HIS A 418 -9.42 -12.62 -3.60
CA HIS A 418 -8.10 -12.54 -4.20
C HIS A 418 -7.79 -11.12 -4.71
N PHE A 419 -8.74 -10.48 -5.41
CA PHE A 419 -8.65 -9.10 -5.82
C PHE A 419 -8.36 -8.16 -4.63
N LEU A 420 -9.11 -8.30 -3.53
CA LEU A 420 -8.90 -7.49 -2.33
C LEU A 420 -7.52 -7.71 -1.69
N VAL A 421 -7.01 -8.96 -1.67
CA VAL A 421 -5.66 -9.23 -1.17
C VAL A 421 -4.62 -8.46 -1.98
N GLY A 422 -4.69 -8.54 -3.31
CA GLY A 422 -3.76 -7.86 -4.22
C GLY A 422 -3.83 -6.35 -4.12
N GLU A 423 -5.04 -5.80 -4.12
CA GLU A 423 -5.25 -4.34 -4.06
C GLU A 423 -4.91 -3.75 -2.70
N TYR A 424 -5.20 -4.46 -1.59
CA TYR A 424 -4.83 -4.00 -0.27
C TYR A 424 -3.31 -4.06 -0.04
N SER A 425 -2.66 -5.13 -0.49
CA SER A 425 -1.19 -5.24 -0.42
C SER A 425 -0.47 -4.32 -1.43
N GLY A 426 -1.18 -3.81 -2.43
CA GLY A 426 -0.58 -3.03 -3.52
C GLY A 426 0.41 -3.85 -4.36
N ASN A 427 0.14 -5.14 -4.53
CA ASN A 427 1.04 -6.07 -5.20
C ASN A 427 0.84 -6.07 -6.71
N THR A 428 1.85 -5.66 -7.46
CA THR A 428 1.82 -5.57 -8.92
C THR A 428 1.78 -6.92 -9.61
N ASP A 429 2.32 -7.96 -8.99
CA ASP A 429 2.38 -9.30 -9.55
C ASP A 429 1.13 -10.15 -9.21
N THR A 430 0.17 -9.58 -8.47
CA THR A 430 -1.10 -10.28 -8.12
C THR A 430 -1.84 -10.83 -9.32
N TYR A 431 -1.73 -10.20 -10.49
CA TYR A 431 -2.46 -10.59 -11.69
C TYR A 431 -1.64 -11.47 -12.65
N TRP A 432 -0.41 -11.86 -12.24
CA TRP A 432 0.49 -12.75 -12.97
C TRP A 432 0.81 -14.06 -12.25
N SER A 433 0.69 -14.11 -10.94
CA SER A 433 0.88 -15.34 -10.14
C SER A 433 -0.47 -15.79 -9.57
N VAL A 434 -1.45 -16.01 -10.46
CA VAL A 434 -2.82 -16.33 -10.07
C VAL A 434 -3.04 -17.83 -10.09
N TYR A 435 -3.09 -18.40 -8.89
CA TYR A 435 -3.45 -19.81 -8.73
C TYR A 435 -4.96 -19.99 -8.80
N MET A 436 -5.38 -21.00 -9.57
CA MET A 436 -6.77 -21.41 -9.67
C MET A 436 -6.85 -22.92 -9.60
N TYR A 437 -7.85 -23.42 -8.91
CA TYR A 437 -8.07 -24.87 -8.87
C TYR A 437 -9.51 -25.23 -9.26
N LYS A 438 -9.66 -26.43 -9.82
CA LYS A 438 -10.96 -27.00 -10.21
C LYS A 438 -11.05 -28.42 -9.68
N ASN A 439 -12.04 -28.68 -8.85
CA ASN A 439 -12.25 -30.00 -8.30
C ASN A 439 -13.07 -30.90 -9.25
N ARG A 440 -13.10 -32.19 -8.97
CA ARG A 440 -13.87 -33.19 -9.73
C ARG A 440 -15.37 -32.95 -9.52
N GLU A 441 -16.16 -33.11 -10.60
CA GLU A 441 -17.64 -32.93 -10.59
C GLU A 441 -18.11 -31.53 -10.13
N GLU A 442 -17.22 -30.56 -10.09
CA GLU A 442 -17.53 -29.17 -9.77
C GLU A 442 -17.27 -28.30 -11.01
N ASP A 443 -18.20 -27.42 -11.35
CA ASP A 443 -18.12 -26.54 -12.54
C ASP A 443 -17.50 -25.18 -12.26
N LEU A 444 -16.77 -25.02 -11.15
CA LEU A 444 -16.21 -23.74 -10.78
C LEU A 444 -14.67 -23.79 -10.70
N PHE A 445 -14.03 -22.78 -11.25
CA PHE A 445 -12.70 -22.44 -10.83
C PHE A 445 -12.76 -21.63 -9.53
N HIS A 446 -11.97 -22.01 -8.54
CA HIS A 446 -11.69 -21.24 -7.34
C HIS A 446 -10.34 -20.54 -7.48
N VAL A 447 -10.27 -19.27 -7.08
CA VAL A 447 -9.03 -18.50 -7.13
C VAL A 447 -8.37 -18.55 -5.76
N ALA A 448 -7.41 -19.39 -5.61
CA ALA A 448 -6.58 -19.57 -4.41
C ALA A 448 -5.40 -20.54 -4.73
N PRO A 449 -4.30 -20.43 -3.91
CA PRO A 449 -4.00 -19.41 -2.95
C PRO A 449 -3.45 -18.13 -3.55
N CYS A 450 -3.36 -17.07 -2.75
CA CYS A 450 -2.53 -15.92 -3.08
C CYS A 450 -1.05 -16.28 -2.91
N TRP A 451 -0.20 -15.76 -3.78
CA TRP A 451 1.24 -16.04 -3.80
C TRP A 451 2.05 -14.85 -4.31
N ASP A 452 3.35 -14.78 -3.95
CA ASP A 452 4.36 -13.90 -4.50
C ASP A 452 4.16 -12.40 -4.20
N PHE A 453 4.37 -12.02 -2.92
CA PHE A 453 4.13 -10.67 -2.42
C PHE A 453 5.42 -9.92 -2.02
N ASP A 454 6.58 -10.31 -2.50
CA ASP A 454 7.83 -9.62 -2.17
C ASP A 454 7.91 -8.20 -2.76
N LEU A 455 7.12 -7.90 -3.79
CA LEU A 455 6.97 -6.58 -4.41
C LEU A 455 5.81 -5.73 -3.83
N ALA A 456 5.05 -6.27 -2.89
CA ALA A 456 3.94 -5.58 -2.24
C ALA A 456 4.40 -4.39 -1.36
N PHE A 457 3.45 -3.58 -0.90
CA PHE A 457 3.65 -2.48 0.06
C PHE A 457 4.75 -1.51 -0.37
N ASN A 458 4.62 -0.89 -1.53
CA ASN A 458 5.57 0.07 -2.11
C ASN A 458 6.96 -0.47 -2.41
N ASN A 459 7.15 -1.76 -2.64
CA ASN A 459 8.46 -2.34 -2.94
C ASN A 459 8.75 -2.52 -4.43
N ASP A 460 7.96 -1.91 -5.32
CA ASP A 460 8.07 -2.09 -6.76
C ASP A 460 8.34 -0.77 -7.47
N ASN A 461 9.49 -0.64 -8.10
CA ASN A 461 9.91 0.57 -8.83
C ASN A 461 9.18 0.77 -10.17
N ARG A 462 8.38 -0.18 -10.62
CA ARG A 462 7.53 -0.03 -11.81
C ARG A 462 6.37 0.94 -11.55
N ILE A 463 5.94 1.06 -10.29
CA ILE A 463 4.85 1.94 -9.85
C ILE A 463 5.37 2.98 -8.84
N TYR A 464 6.13 2.56 -7.84
CA TYR A 464 6.67 3.41 -6.78
C TYR A 464 8.16 3.69 -7.04
N PRO A 465 8.67 4.89 -6.75
CA PRO A 465 7.99 6.10 -6.29
C PRO A 465 7.37 6.94 -7.42
N VAL A 466 7.23 6.40 -8.63
CA VAL A 466 6.65 7.12 -9.80
C VAL A 466 5.23 7.58 -9.47
N CYS A 467 4.48 6.78 -8.71
CA CYS A 467 3.17 7.09 -8.19
C CYS A 467 3.09 6.72 -6.72
N ASP A 468 3.17 7.70 -5.82
CA ASP A 468 3.09 7.48 -4.36
C ASP A 468 1.75 6.92 -3.90
N LYS A 469 0.70 7.21 -4.64
CA LYS A 469 -0.69 6.79 -4.34
C LYS A 469 -1.35 6.26 -5.61
N PRO A 470 -0.98 5.05 -6.05
CA PRO A 470 -1.59 4.47 -7.24
C PRO A 470 -3.09 4.26 -7.02
N ASP A 471 -3.87 4.43 -8.06
CA ASP A 471 -5.26 4.00 -8.11
C ASP A 471 -5.32 2.46 -7.97
N TRP A 472 -6.29 1.80 -8.55
CA TRP A 472 -6.33 0.34 -8.58
C TRP A 472 -5.07 -0.24 -9.23
N ILE A 473 -4.41 -1.20 -8.58
CA ILE A 473 -3.18 -1.82 -9.10
C ILE A 473 -3.43 -2.48 -10.47
N PHE A 474 -4.57 -3.12 -10.67
CA PHE A 474 -4.91 -3.72 -11.96
C PHE A 474 -5.03 -2.70 -13.11
N ARG A 475 -5.15 -1.40 -12.82
CA ARG A 475 -5.17 -0.29 -13.79
C ARG A 475 -3.84 0.41 -13.93
N SER A 476 -2.85 0.05 -13.14
CA SER A 476 -1.55 0.76 -13.08
C SER A 476 -0.84 0.55 -14.40
N GLY A 477 -1.11 0.60 -15.51
CA GLY A 477 -0.42 0.52 -16.82
C GLY A 477 1.05 0.07 -16.80
N GLY A 478 1.56 -0.25 -15.61
CA GLY A 478 2.84 -0.88 -15.40
C GLY A 478 2.81 -2.32 -15.90
N SER A 479 3.95 -2.82 -16.30
CA SER A 479 4.09 -4.19 -16.84
C SER A 479 3.67 -5.31 -15.88
N GLY A 480 3.45 -4.98 -14.60
CA GLY A 480 3.07 -5.96 -13.57
C GLY A 480 1.57 -6.24 -13.48
N ALA A 481 0.70 -5.34 -13.95
CA ALA A 481 -0.75 -5.48 -13.77
C ALA A 481 -1.49 -6.11 -14.98
N SER A 482 -0.78 -6.60 -16.00
CA SER A 482 -1.36 -7.35 -17.14
C SER A 482 -1.77 -8.78 -16.72
N GLY A 483 -1.94 -9.70 -17.60
CA GLY A 483 -2.39 -11.06 -17.25
C GLY A 483 -3.89 -11.11 -16.96
N MET A 484 -4.29 -11.25 -15.71
CA MET A 484 -5.70 -11.30 -15.30
C MET A 484 -6.39 -9.94 -15.17
N ALA A 485 -5.71 -8.81 -15.44
CA ALA A 485 -6.29 -7.47 -15.31
C ALA A 485 -7.55 -7.26 -16.17
N ASP A 486 -7.60 -7.84 -17.38
CA ASP A 486 -8.78 -7.78 -18.24
C ASP A 486 -9.97 -8.55 -17.66
N PHE A 487 -9.72 -9.66 -16.96
CA PHE A 487 -10.76 -10.40 -16.23
C PHE A 487 -11.33 -9.52 -15.12
N VAL A 488 -10.47 -8.83 -14.35
CA VAL A 488 -10.89 -7.88 -13.31
C VAL A 488 -11.77 -6.80 -13.91
N ASN A 489 -11.31 -6.13 -14.98
CA ASN A 489 -12.09 -5.09 -15.66
C ASN A 489 -13.47 -5.61 -16.07
N ARG A 490 -13.51 -6.81 -16.66
CA ARG A 490 -14.76 -7.38 -17.17
C ARG A 490 -15.70 -7.81 -16.04
N ILE A 491 -15.18 -8.46 -15.00
CA ILE A 491 -15.97 -8.89 -13.85
C ILE A 491 -16.51 -7.69 -13.07
N LEU A 492 -15.69 -6.66 -12.83
CA LEU A 492 -16.14 -5.47 -12.11
C LEU A 492 -17.04 -4.56 -12.96
N SER A 493 -17.17 -4.77 -14.27
CA SER A 493 -18.20 -4.14 -15.08
C SER A 493 -19.61 -4.77 -14.87
N ASP A 494 -19.67 -5.94 -14.26
CA ASP A 494 -20.92 -6.52 -13.76
C ASP A 494 -21.32 -5.82 -12.45
N LYS A 495 -22.42 -5.09 -12.47
CA LYS A 495 -22.96 -4.36 -11.31
C LYS A 495 -23.17 -5.24 -10.08
N ALA A 496 -23.56 -6.50 -10.26
CA ALA A 496 -23.76 -7.41 -9.15
C ALA A 496 -22.44 -7.85 -8.51
N ALA A 497 -21.37 -8.05 -9.31
CA ALA A 497 -20.05 -8.34 -8.79
C ALA A 497 -19.44 -7.12 -8.06
N SER A 498 -19.57 -5.92 -8.63
CA SER A 498 -19.12 -4.68 -7.98
C SER A 498 -19.85 -4.43 -6.66
N ARG A 499 -21.17 -4.62 -6.61
CA ARG A 499 -21.93 -4.51 -5.35
C ARG A 499 -21.50 -5.56 -4.34
N ARG A 500 -21.24 -6.82 -4.78
CA ARG A 500 -20.75 -7.86 -3.87
C ARG A 500 -19.37 -7.50 -3.31
N LEU A 501 -18.47 -6.93 -4.11
CA LEU A 501 -17.17 -6.46 -3.66
C LEU A 501 -17.30 -5.40 -2.56
N GLU A 502 -18.16 -4.40 -2.75
CA GLU A 502 -18.44 -3.38 -1.75
C GLU A 502 -19.00 -3.96 -0.46
N THR A 503 -19.99 -4.87 -0.59
CA THR A 503 -20.60 -5.56 0.56
C THR A 503 -19.57 -6.43 1.28
N LEU A 504 -18.75 -7.18 0.55
CA LEU A 504 -17.69 -8.01 1.12
C LEU A 504 -16.69 -7.18 1.93
N TRP A 505 -16.29 -6.03 1.39
CA TRP A 505 -15.40 -5.12 2.12
C TRP A 505 -16.06 -4.57 3.38
N ALA A 506 -17.32 -4.13 3.29
CA ALA A 506 -18.07 -3.65 4.44
C ALA A 506 -18.22 -4.73 5.53
N GLU A 507 -18.57 -5.96 5.16
CA GLU A 507 -18.61 -7.11 6.07
C GLU A 507 -17.29 -7.30 6.82
N MET A 508 -16.16 -7.23 6.11
CA MET A 508 -14.83 -7.37 6.73
C MET A 508 -14.48 -6.19 7.65
N ARG A 509 -14.86 -4.97 7.28
CA ARG A 509 -14.65 -3.77 8.12
C ARG A 509 -15.51 -3.81 9.38
N ASP A 510 -16.77 -4.19 9.27
CA ASP A 510 -17.75 -4.24 10.37
C ASP A 510 -17.38 -5.29 11.42
N THR A 511 -16.72 -6.39 11.02
CA THR A 511 -16.20 -7.38 11.96
C THR A 511 -15.01 -6.86 12.79
N GLY A 512 -14.40 -5.73 12.41
CA GLY A 512 -13.22 -5.17 13.05
C GLY A 512 -11.92 -5.93 12.76
N VAL A 513 -11.94 -6.92 11.88
CA VAL A 513 -10.70 -7.67 11.51
C VAL A 513 -9.70 -6.81 10.73
N PHE A 514 -10.17 -5.75 10.06
CA PHE A 514 -9.35 -4.74 9.42
C PHE A 514 -9.52 -3.39 10.09
N THR A 515 -8.55 -3.00 10.91
CA THR A 515 -8.38 -1.64 11.42
C THR A 515 -6.95 -1.20 11.13
N ALA A 516 -6.73 0.11 11.01
CA ALA A 516 -5.39 0.65 10.78
C ALA A 516 -4.43 0.23 11.91
N GLU A 517 -4.87 0.42 13.16
CA GLU A 517 -4.13 0.06 14.36
C GLU A 517 -3.86 -1.45 14.44
N GLY A 518 -4.85 -2.29 14.10
CA GLY A 518 -4.72 -3.74 14.13
C GLY A 518 -3.74 -4.27 13.08
N MET A 519 -3.72 -3.67 11.89
CA MET A 519 -2.76 -4.03 10.85
C MET A 519 -1.36 -3.53 11.17
N GLN A 520 -1.22 -2.31 11.68
CA GLN A 520 0.05 -1.78 12.14
C GLN A 520 0.62 -2.60 13.30
N ALA A 521 -0.20 -2.97 14.27
CA ALA A 521 0.20 -3.84 15.39
C ALA A 521 0.66 -5.22 14.92
N TYR A 522 0.04 -5.77 13.86
CA TYR A 522 0.50 -7.01 13.25
C TYR A 522 1.89 -6.85 12.64
N VAL A 523 2.13 -5.78 11.87
CA VAL A 523 3.45 -5.47 11.29
C VAL A 523 4.50 -5.33 12.39
N ASP A 524 4.21 -4.54 13.44
CA ASP A 524 5.11 -4.33 14.58
C ASP A 524 5.43 -5.65 15.31
N SER A 525 4.43 -6.52 15.46
CA SER A 525 4.61 -7.83 16.07
C SER A 525 5.49 -8.77 15.25
N VAL A 526 5.35 -8.77 13.92
CA VAL A 526 6.23 -9.55 13.02
C VAL A 526 7.64 -8.99 13.05
N ALA A 527 7.80 -7.66 13.01
CA ALA A 527 9.10 -7.01 13.13
C ALA A 527 9.81 -7.38 14.44
N GLY A 528 9.07 -7.43 15.55
CA GLY A 528 9.61 -7.88 16.85
C GLY A 528 10.10 -9.33 16.83
N VAL A 529 9.37 -10.23 16.17
CA VAL A 529 9.78 -11.63 15.99
C VAL A 529 11.06 -11.74 15.15
N LEU A 530 11.22 -10.88 14.14
CA LEU A 530 12.38 -10.90 13.24
C LEU A 530 13.61 -10.14 13.78
N ASP A 531 13.52 -9.42 14.90
CA ASP A 531 14.55 -8.47 15.35
C ASP A 531 15.95 -9.08 15.46
N GLN A 532 16.10 -10.25 16.03
CA GLN A 532 17.40 -10.91 16.15
C GLN A 532 17.91 -11.44 14.82
N SER A 533 17.06 -12.14 14.10
CA SER A 533 17.41 -12.79 12.83
C SER A 533 17.72 -11.79 11.71
N GLN A 534 17.00 -10.65 11.64
CA GLN A 534 17.27 -9.62 10.63
C GLN A 534 18.69 -9.05 10.79
N ARG A 535 19.20 -8.91 12.00
CA ARG A 535 20.58 -8.43 12.24
C ARG A 535 21.60 -9.38 11.63
N LEU A 536 21.46 -10.68 11.90
CA LEU A 536 22.32 -11.70 11.29
C LEU A 536 22.17 -11.76 9.77
N ASN A 537 20.91 -11.66 9.27
CA ASN A 537 20.64 -11.66 7.83
C ASN A 537 21.36 -10.52 7.11
N PHE A 538 21.33 -9.29 7.67
CA PHE A 538 21.96 -8.14 7.02
C PHE A 538 23.47 -8.02 7.30
N LEU A 539 24.02 -8.77 8.27
CA LEU A 539 25.45 -9.05 8.32
C LEU A 539 25.88 -9.95 7.16
N ARG A 540 25.09 -10.98 6.82
CA ARG A 540 25.36 -11.90 5.70
C ARG A 540 25.11 -11.23 4.34
N TRP A 541 24.08 -10.44 4.24
CA TRP A 541 23.60 -9.78 3.03
C TRP A 541 23.46 -8.27 3.28
N PRO A 542 24.55 -7.48 3.13
CA PRO A 542 24.54 -6.05 3.45
C PRO A 542 23.87 -5.22 2.33
N ILE A 543 22.57 -5.41 2.12
CA ILE A 543 21.80 -4.86 1.01
C ILE A 543 20.86 -3.72 1.40
N LEU A 544 20.80 -3.31 2.66
CA LEU A 544 19.88 -2.26 3.12
C LEU A 544 20.07 -0.93 2.37
N ASN A 545 21.31 -0.59 2.01
CA ASN A 545 21.65 0.59 1.22
C ASN A 545 21.72 0.34 -0.30
N GLN A 546 21.28 -0.80 -0.79
CA GLN A 546 21.40 -1.18 -2.18
C GLN A 546 20.02 -1.37 -2.80
N TYR A 547 19.85 -0.96 -4.05
CA TYR A 547 18.72 -1.39 -4.86
C TYR A 547 18.97 -2.81 -5.32
N VAL A 548 18.11 -3.73 -4.88
CA VAL A 548 18.14 -5.13 -5.30
C VAL A 548 16.80 -5.49 -5.94
N HIS A 549 16.84 -6.29 -7.02
CA HIS A 549 15.66 -6.61 -7.81
C HIS A 549 14.95 -5.33 -8.28
N GLN A 550 13.67 -5.20 -7.99
CA GLN A 550 12.81 -4.08 -8.38
C GLN A 550 12.49 -3.15 -7.19
N ASN A 551 13.36 -3.09 -6.19
CA ASN A 551 13.10 -2.22 -5.05
C ASN A 551 12.82 -0.77 -5.46
N ALA A 552 11.77 -0.19 -4.93
CA ALA A 552 11.44 1.23 -5.10
C ALA A 552 12.39 2.13 -4.28
N PHE A 553 12.90 1.62 -3.15
CA PHE A 553 13.71 2.36 -2.20
C PHE A 553 14.93 1.56 -1.74
N ALA A 554 15.92 2.28 -1.23
CA ALA A 554 17.07 1.74 -0.51
C ALA A 554 17.29 2.63 0.73
N LEU A 555 16.52 2.35 1.80
CA LEU A 555 16.34 3.26 2.93
C LEU A 555 17.46 3.21 3.98
N GLY A 556 18.33 2.21 3.91
CA GLY A 556 19.54 2.13 4.71
C GLY A 556 19.37 1.51 6.09
N SER A 557 18.16 1.32 6.59
CA SER A 557 17.90 0.62 7.85
C SER A 557 16.67 -0.29 7.76
N TYR A 558 16.66 -1.33 8.57
CA TYR A 558 15.55 -2.27 8.67
C TYR A 558 14.27 -1.58 9.16
N GLU A 559 14.39 -0.71 10.17
CA GLU A 559 13.27 0.02 10.75
C GLU A 559 12.60 0.94 9.72
N ALA A 560 13.39 1.58 8.85
CA ALA A 560 12.85 2.43 7.79
C ALA A 560 12.08 1.60 6.74
N GLU A 561 12.61 0.43 6.35
CA GLU A 561 11.93 -0.49 5.44
C GLU A 561 10.61 -1.02 6.03
N VAL A 562 10.60 -1.40 7.33
CA VAL A 562 9.37 -1.80 8.06
C VAL A 562 8.39 -0.63 8.16
N GLY A 563 8.89 0.59 8.39
CA GLY A 563 8.10 1.81 8.44
C GLY A 563 7.25 2.05 7.18
N VAL A 564 7.78 1.70 5.99
CA VAL A 564 7.02 1.77 4.73
C VAL A 564 5.82 0.82 4.77
N VAL A 565 6.01 -0.43 5.16
CA VAL A 565 4.90 -1.42 5.25
C VAL A 565 3.87 -0.96 6.28
N ARG A 566 4.33 -0.50 7.44
CA ARG A 566 3.49 -0.03 8.54
C ARG A 566 2.59 1.14 8.14
N THR A 567 3.16 2.10 7.42
CA THR A 567 2.41 3.26 6.90
C THR A 567 1.43 2.83 5.82
N PHE A 568 1.90 2.02 4.87
CA PHE A 568 1.10 1.59 3.72
C PHE A 568 -0.17 0.84 4.13
N VAL A 569 -0.10 -0.10 5.08
CA VAL A 569 -1.29 -0.88 5.48
C VAL A 569 -2.40 0.00 6.07
N ALA A 570 -2.07 1.11 6.73
CA ALA A 570 -3.05 2.04 7.24
C ALA A 570 -3.63 2.95 6.14
N GLU A 571 -2.76 3.57 5.34
CA GLU A 571 -3.19 4.50 4.27
C GLU A 571 -3.98 3.77 3.17
N ARG A 572 -3.57 2.56 2.79
CA ARG A 572 -4.27 1.78 1.77
C ARG A 572 -5.63 1.28 2.25
N LEU A 573 -5.78 1.01 3.54
CA LEU A 573 -7.07 0.66 4.13
C LEU A 573 -8.06 1.83 4.00
N GLU A 574 -7.66 3.06 4.37
CA GLU A 574 -8.49 4.25 4.21
C GLU A 574 -8.82 4.53 2.73
N TRP A 575 -7.85 4.28 1.86
CA TRP A 575 -8.07 4.40 0.42
C TRP A 575 -9.11 3.39 -0.09
N LEU A 576 -9.05 2.12 0.36
CA LEU A 576 -10.06 1.11 0.02
C LEU A 576 -11.44 1.46 0.58
N ASP A 577 -11.52 1.97 1.81
CA ASP A 577 -12.79 2.46 2.37
C ASP A 577 -13.44 3.50 1.46
N THR A 578 -12.63 4.42 0.95
CA THR A 578 -13.08 5.44 0.00
C THR A 578 -13.55 4.82 -1.33
N LYS A 579 -12.76 3.90 -1.91
CA LYS A 579 -13.03 3.32 -3.23
C LYS A 579 -14.21 2.35 -3.20
N LEU A 580 -14.40 1.64 -2.09
CA LEU A 580 -15.46 0.66 -1.88
C LEU A 580 -16.63 1.22 -1.06
N ARG A 581 -16.67 2.56 -0.89
CA ARG A 581 -17.78 3.31 -0.28
C ARG A 581 -18.15 2.84 1.13
N TYR A 582 -17.19 2.32 1.90
CA TYR A 582 -17.45 1.88 3.26
C TYR A 582 -17.87 3.04 4.17
N GLY A 583 -18.95 2.84 4.92
CA GLY A 583 -19.53 3.88 5.79
C GLY A 583 -20.26 5.00 5.06
N MET A 584 -20.45 4.89 3.73
CA MET A 584 -21.25 5.83 2.96
C MET A 584 -22.68 5.30 2.85
N GLU A 585 -23.63 5.99 3.48
CA GLU A 585 -25.04 5.78 3.17
C GLU A 585 -25.36 6.43 1.82
N ILE A 586 -25.88 5.64 0.88
CA ILE A 586 -26.29 6.11 -0.44
C ILE A 586 -27.77 5.76 -0.65
N PRO A 587 -28.72 6.60 -0.21
CA PRO A 587 -30.08 6.52 -0.71
C PRO A 587 -30.16 7.14 -2.11
N GLU A 588 -30.91 6.56 -3.03
CA GLU A 588 -31.07 7.01 -4.42
C GLU A 588 -31.68 8.42 -4.56
N ASP A 589 -32.28 8.99 -3.51
CA ASP A 589 -32.90 10.33 -3.49
C ASP A 589 -32.33 11.27 -2.39
N LYS A 590 -31.10 11.06 -1.92
CA LYS A 590 -30.53 11.85 -0.85
C LYS A 590 -30.14 13.25 -1.33
N LEU A 591 -30.61 14.29 -0.61
CA LEU A 591 -30.04 15.62 -0.68
C LEU A 591 -28.79 15.65 0.23
N TYR A 592 -27.62 15.90 -0.35
CA TYR A 592 -26.37 16.02 0.39
C TYR A 592 -26.25 17.42 1.01
N GLU A 593 -26.26 17.49 2.34
CA GLU A 593 -26.04 18.72 3.08
C GLU A 593 -24.53 18.87 3.37
N ILE A 594 -23.94 19.95 2.87
CA ILE A 594 -22.51 20.23 2.96
C ILE A 594 -22.33 21.42 3.89
N GLY A 595 -21.91 21.16 5.13
CA GLY A 595 -21.67 22.18 6.14
C GLY A 595 -20.19 22.38 6.49
N THR A 596 -19.31 21.47 6.03
CA THR A 596 -17.88 21.49 6.32
C THR A 596 -17.05 21.19 5.07
N ALA A 597 -15.76 21.53 5.11
CA ALA A 597 -14.81 21.17 4.05
C ALA A 597 -14.73 19.64 3.85
N LYS A 598 -14.87 18.85 4.92
CA LYS A 598 -14.91 17.40 4.82
C LYS A 598 -16.13 16.91 4.02
N ASP A 599 -17.32 17.47 4.28
CA ASP A 599 -18.52 17.09 3.56
C ASP A 599 -18.40 17.39 2.05
N LEU A 600 -17.74 18.52 1.70
CA LEU A 600 -17.46 18.86 0.30
C LEU A 600 -16.51 17.87 -0.35
N MET A 601 -15.46 17.43 0.37
CA MET A 601 -14.55 16.37 -0.08
C MET A 601 -15.29 15.04 -0.28
N ASP A 602 -16.15 14.68 0.67
CA ASP A 602 -16.91 13.44 0.62
C ASP A 602 -17.93 13.45 -0.52
N PHE A 603 -18.59 14.59 -0.75
CA PHE A 603 -19.48 14.75 -1.90
C PHE A 603 -18.73 14.59 -3.24
N ALA A 604 -17.55 15.19 -3.39
CA ALA A 604 -16.73 15.02 -4.58
C ALA A 604 -16.38 13.53 -4.81
N ARG A 605 -16.13 12.76 -3.75
CA ARG A 605 -15.90 11.30 -3.84
C ARG A 605 -17.14 10.54 -4.29
N VAL A 606 -18.31 10.90 -3.73
CA VAL A 606 -19.59 10.29 -4.12
C VAL A 606 -19.83 10.40 -5.63
N VAL A 607 -19.58 11.56 -6.20
CA VAL A 607 -19.71 11.79 -7.66
C VAL A 607 -18.60 11.06 -8.42
N ASN A 608 -17.33 11.29 -8.06
CA ASN A 608 -16.17 10.88 -8.86
C ASN A 608 -15.84 9.38 -8.77
N GLN A 609 -16.18 8.74 -7.68
CA GLN A 609 -15.82 7.34 -7.39
C GLN A 609 -17.07 6.47 -7.19
N GLY A 610 -18.11 7.02 -6.57
CA GLY A 610 -19.39 6.36 -6.41
C GLY A 610 -20.25 6.34 -7.66
N GLY A 611 -19.91 7.13 -8.70
CA GLY A 611 -20.67 7.22 -9.95
C GLY A 611 -22.06 7.86 -9.80
N LEU A 612 -22.35 8.49 -8.65
CA LEU A 612 -23.62 9.18 -8.42
C LEU A 612 -23.60 10.57 -9.08
N THR A 613 -23.50 10.60 -10.38
CA THR A 613 -23.36 11.83 -11.17
C THR A 613 -24.53 12.77 -11.07
N ALA A 614 -25.73 12.26 -10.74
CA ALA A 614 -26.95 13.05 -10.56
C ALA A 614 -27.27 13.38 -9.08
N ALA A 615 -26.30 13.17 -8.16
CA ALA A 615 -26.51 13.51 -6.75
C ALA A 615 -26.72 15.02 -6.57
N ASN A 616 -27.73 15.37 -5.75
CA ASN A 616 -28.06 16.74 -5.44
C ASN A 616 -27.42 17.18 -4.12
N ALA A 617 -26.86 18.38 -4.07
CA ALA A 617 -26.20 18.91 -2.90
C ALA A 617 -26.60 20.37 -2.60
N VAL A 618 -26.54 20.72 -1.32
CA VAL A 618 -26.74 22.09 -0.84
C VAL A 618 -25.66 22.46 0.16
N LEU A 619 -25.16 23.69 0.10
CA LEU A 619 -24.36 24.23 1.19
C LEU A 619 -25.27 24.66 2.36
N THR A 620 -24.84 24.40 3.57
CA THR A 620 -25.54 24.78 4.80
C THR A 620 -24.75 25.79 5.64
N ALA A 621 -23.52 26.06 5.23
CA ALA A 621 -22.62 27.06 5.84
C ALA A 621 -21.54 27.48 4.83
N ASP A 622 -20.84 28.56 5.13
CA ASP A 622 -19.62 28.94 4.41
C ASP A 622 -18.53 27.87 4.65
N ILE A 623 -17.77 27.54 3.60
CA ILE A 623 -16.79 26.45 3.63
C ILE A 623 -15.36 26.98 3.53
N ASP A 624 -14.56 26.74 4.57
CA ASP A 624 -13.11 27.05 4.55
C ASP A 624 -12.29 25.79 4.21
N MET A 625 -11.70 25.77 3.00
CA MET A 625 -10.90 24.66 2.48
C MET A 625 -9.44 24.67 2.94
N LYS A 626 -9.05 25.57 3.82
CA LYS A 626 -7.66 25.76 4.27
C LYS A 626 -7.00 24.46 4.77
N ALA A 627 -7.73 23.64 5.51
CA ALA A 627 -7.24 22.35 6.05
C ALA A 627 -6.97 21.30 4.97
N TYR A 628 -7.56 21.44 3.79
CA TYR A 628 -7.46 20.50 2.67
C TYR A 628 -6.73 21.08 1.45
N LYS A 629 -5.83 22.02 1.67
CA LYS A 629 -5.08 22.69 0.61
C LYS A 629 -4.35 21.67 -0.29
N GLY A 630 -4.70 21.67 -1.57
CA GLY A 630 -4.11 20.80 -2.58
C GLY A 630 -4.61 19.34 -2.57
N SER A 631 -5.57 18.98 -1.71
CA SER A 631 -6.13 17.62 -1.61
C SER A 631 -7.52 17.50 -2.26
N PHE A 632 -8.11 18.61 -2.73
CA PHE A 632 -9.43 18.60 -3.34
C PHE A 632 -9.37 18.12 -4.79
N ASN A 633 -10.20 17.14 -5.13
CA ASN A 633 -10.43 16.71 -6.50
C ASN A 633 -11.72 17.36 -7.02
N PRO A 634 -11.70 18.04 -8.18
CA PRO A 634 -12.89 18.66 -8.76
C PRO A 634 -14.09 17.70 -8.87
N ILE A 635 -15.28 18.21 -8.57
CA ILE A 635 -16.53 17.42 -8.68
C ILE A 635 -16.83 17.13 -10.15
N GLY A 636 -16.96 15.85 -10.50
CA GLY A 636 -17.16 15.41 -11.90
C GLY A 636 -15.85 15.23 -12.67
N THR A 637 -15.75 14.13 -13.40
CA THR A 637 -14.61 13.74 -14.26
C THR A 637 -15.09 13.42 -15.67
N GLU A 638 -14.18 13.22 -16.63
CA GLU A 638 -14.58 12.76 -17.97
C GLU A 638 -15.34 11.43 -17.94
N GLN A 639 -15.03 10.54 -17.00
CA GLN A 639 -15.75 9.29 -16.81
C GLN A 639 -17.08 9.47 -16.08
N PHE A 640 -17.11 10.33 -15.06
CA PHE A 640 -18.25 10.58 -14.19
C PHE A 640 -18.65 12.05 -14.23
N LYS A 641 -19.27 12.47 -15.36
CA LYS A 641 -19.68 13.87 -15.57
C LYS A 641 -20.80 14.23 -14.62
N TYR A 642 -20.67 15.34 -13.91
CA TYR A 642 -21.70 15.78 -12.97
C TYR A 642 -22.93 16.31 -13.74
N VAL A 643 -24.12 15.86 -13.37
CA VAL A 643 -25.41 16.24 -13.96
C VAL A 643 -26.48 16.54 -12.92
N GLY A 644 -26.11 16.65 -11.64
CA GLY A 644 -27.02 16.94 -10.54
C GLY A 644 -27.20 18.44 -10.28
N THR A 645 -27.99 18.78 -9.26
CA THR A 645 -28.16 20.14 -8.75
C THR A 645 -27.20 20.39 -7.58
N PHE A 646 -26.42 21.49 -7.68
CA PHE A 646 -25.59 21.98 -6.57
C PHE A 646 -26.02 23.42 -6.23
N ASP A 647 -26.67 23.58 -5.08
CA ASP A 647 -27.17 24.86 -4.63
C ASP A 647 -26.30 25.38 -3.44
N GLY A 648 -25.53 26.39 -3.67
CA GLY A 648 -24.72 27.04 -2.65
C GLY A 648 -25.52 27.85 -1.63
N ARG A 649 -26.81 28.08 -1.82
CA ARG A 649 -27.70 28.88 -0.95
C ARG A 649 -27.15 30.27 -0.56
N GLY A 650 -26.28 30.83 -1.38
CA GLY A 650 -25.62 32.11 -1.15
C GLY A 650 -24.38 32.01 -0.27
N HIS A 651 -23.95 30.82 0.10
CA HIS A 651 -22.71 30.59 0.85
C HIS A 651 -21.45 30.75 0.01
N THR A 652 -20.35 31.00 0.70
CA THR A 652 -19.03 31.25 0.12
C THR A 652 -18.08 30.08 0.40
N ILE A 653 -17.27 29.72 -0.60
CA ILE A 653 -16.13 28.80 -0.40
C ILE A 653 -14.85 29.63 -0.40
N SER A 654 -14.04 29.47 0.64
CA SER A 654 -12.76 30.12 0.83
C SER A 654 -11.59 29.15 0.84
N ASN A 655 -10.40 29.65 0.54
CA ASN A 655 -9.14 28.87 0.56
C ASN A 655 -9.14 27.59 -0.32
N LEU A 656 -10.02 27.49 -1.31
CA LEU A 656 -10.00 26.39 -2.25
C LEU A 656 -8.75 26.48 -3.12
N TYR A 657 -7.82 25.59 -2.91
CA TYR A 657 -6.56 25.53 -3.65
C TYR A 657 -6.50 24.25 -4.46
N VAL A 658 -6.63 24.35 -5.78
CA VAL A 658 -6.47 23.25 -6.73
C VAL A 658 -5.33 23.60 -7.68
N SER A 659 -4.29 22.78 -7.71
CA SER A 659 -3.17 22.93 -8.63
C SER A 659 -2.82 21.58 -9.25
N SER A 660 -3.08 21.42 -10.52
CA SER A 660 -2.94 20.16 -11.25
C SER A 660 -2.24 20.38 -12.58
N THR A 661 -1.67 19.31 -13.14
CA THR A 661 -1.21 19.25 -14.53
C THR A 661 -2.28 18.69 -15.47
N SER A 662 -3.44 18.35 -14.95
CA SER A 662 -4.57 17.81 -15.72
C SER A 662 -5.41 18.92 -16.34
N ASP A 663 -6.26 18.53 -17.27
CA ASP A 663 -7.33 19.36 -17.83
C ASP A 663 -8.55 19.34 -16.90
N TYR A 664 -9.53 20.23 -17.16
CA TYR A 664 -10.79 20.35 -16.44
C TYR A 664 -10.64 20.60 -14.93
N VAL A 665 -10.04 21.71 -14.57
CA VAL A 665 -9.77 22.07 -13.17
C VAL A 665 -10.71 23.17 -12.70
N GLY A 666 -11.31 22.95 -11.53
CA GLY A 666 -12.24 23.88 -10.88
C GLY A 666 -12.73 23.36 -9.54
N LEU A 667 -13.79 23.97 -9.01
CA LEU A 667 -14.63 23.32 -8.00
C LEU A 667 -15.35 22.13 -8.64
N PHE A 668 -15.84 22.33 -9.86
CA PHE A 668 -16.33 21.26 -10.73
C PHE A 668 -15.31 21.01 -11.84
N GLY A 669 -15.02 19.72 -12.13
CA GLY A 669 -14.16 19.33 -13.24
C GLY A 669 -14.93 19.26 -14.54
N VAL A 670 -15.66 18.18 -14.79
CA VAL A 670 -16.49 17.99 -15.98
C VAL A 670 -17.95 17.89 -15.60
N VAL A 671 -18.76 18.74 -16.21
CA VAL A 671 -20.21 18.71 -16.09
C VAL A 671 -20.86 18.33 -17.44
N SER A 672 -22.14 17.97 -17.44
CA SER A 672 -22.89 17.66 -18.65
C SER A 672 -24.32 18.17 -18.54
N GLY A 673 -25.08 18.06 -19.63
CA GLY A 673 -26.47 18.51 -19.66
C GLY A 673 -27.31 17.92 -18.55
N GLY A 674 -28.11 18.76 -17.90
CA GLY A 674 -28.84 18.45 -16.67
C GLY A 674 -28.20 19.01 -15.40
N ALA A 675 -26.91 19.38 -15.43
CA ALA A 675 -26.28 20.03 -14.28
C ALA A 675 -26.88 21.42 -14.05
N ASP A 676 -27.24 21.71 -12.79
CA ASP A 676 -27.71 23.01 -12.31
C ASP A 676 -26.86 23.47 -11.11
N ILE A 677 -25.99 24.44 -11.34
CA ILE A 677 -25.04 24.94 -10.35
C ILE A 677 -25.38 26.39 -10.05
N ARG A 678 -25.66 26.67 -8.79
CA ARG A 678 -26.23 27.97 -8.44
C ARG A 678 -25.92 28.47 -7.05
N ASN A 679 -26.10 29.81 -6.84
CA ASN A 679 -26.05 30.48 -5.53
C ASN A 679 -24.75 30.28 -4.77
N LEU A 680 -23.61 30.45 -5.42
CA LEU A 680 -22.29 30.13 -4.85
C LEU A 680 -21.26 31.19 -5.22
N THR A 681 -20.41 31.55 -4.26
CA THR A 681 -19.24 32.42 -4.51
C THR A 681 -17.94 31.73 -4.07
N LEU A 682 -16.92 31.73 -4.95
CA LEU A 682 -15.53 31.47 -4.59
C LEU A 682 -14.88 32.83 -4.24
N ASP A 683 -14.38 32.98 -3.03
CA ASP A 683 -13.78 34.24 -2.57
C ASP A 683 -12.36 34.46 -3.14
N ALA A 684 -11.81 35.64 -2.85
CA ALA A 684 -10.49 36.05 -3.34
C ALA A 684 -9.31 35.21 -2.85
N THR A 685 -9.51 34.31 -1.86
CA THR A 685 -8.48 33.38 -1.37
C THR A 685 -8.38 32.12 -2.20
N CYS A 686 -9.33 31.89 -3.11
CA CYS A 686 -9.38 30.69 -3.95
C CYS A 686 -8.37 30.76 -5.11
N TYR A 687 -7.74 29.62 -5.41
CA TYR A 687 -6.74 29.48 -6.47
C TYR A 687 -6.95 28.19 -7.24
N LEU A 688 -7.24 28.31 -8.53
CA LEU A 688 -7.52 27.20 -9.46
C LEU A 688 -6.47 27.20 -10.58
N ARG A 689 -5.67 26.16 -10.70
CA ARG A 689 -4.65 26.02 -11.74
C ARG A 689 -4.69 24.66 -12.40
N GLY A 690 -4.71 24.63 -13.72
CA GLY A 690 -4.70 23.40 -14.53
C GLY A 690 -3.85 23.53 -15.79
N ASN A 691 -3.85 22.46 -16.58
CA ASN A 691 -3.24 22.44 -17.90
C ASN A 691 -4.11 23.19 -18.91
N ALA A 692 -5.35 22.77 -19.09
CA ALA A 692 -6.35 23.41 -19.94
C ALA A 692 -7.73 23.36 -19.28
N PHE A 693 -8.67 24.16 -19.73
CA PHE A 693 -10.07 24.16 -19.29
C PHE A 693 -10.20 24.40 -17.78
N VAL A 694 -9.89 25.61 -17.36
CA VAL A 694 -9.87 25.98 -15.93
C VAL A 694 -10.90 27.08 -15.67
N GLY A 695 -11.69 26.91 -14.60
CA GLY A 695 -12.73 27.83 -14.16
C GLY A 695 -13.32 27.41 -12.81
N LEU A 696 -14.36 28.08 -12.32
CA LEU A 696 -15.18 27.51 -11.25
C LEU A 696 -15.69 26.14 -11.70
N ILE A 697 -16.03 26.01 -12.97
CA ILE A 697 -16.31 24.76 -13.69
C ILE A 697 -15.23 24.59 -14.76
N GLY A 698 -14.49 23.48 -14.75
CA GLY A 698 -13.46 23.18 -15.75
C GLY A 698 -14.04 23.13 -17.15
N GLY A 699 -15.07 22.32 -17.34
CA GLY A 699 -15.74 22.32 -18.64
C GLY A 699 -17.05 21.57 -18.71
N SER A 700 -17.82 21.82 -19.76
CA SER A 700 -19.02 21.08 -20.13
C SER A 700 -18.71 20.14 -21.31
N HIS A 701 -19.05 18.87 -21.15
CA HIS A 701 -18.80 17.84 -22.17
C HIS A 701 -19.92 16.81 -22.23
N GLY A 702 -20.65 16.75 -23.32
CA GLY A 702 -21.76 15.80 -23.52
C GLY A 702 -22.87 16.43 -24.34
N SER A 703 -24.12 16.11 -24.03
CA SER A 703 -25.30 16.67 -24.69
C SER A 703 -26.23 17.29 -23.66
N GLY A 704 -27.05 18.25 -24.09
CA GLY A 704 -28.01 18.94 -23.24
C GLY A 704 -27.50 20.24 -22.64
N THR A 705 -28.33 20.88 -21.81
CA THR A 705 -28.05 22.21 -21.23
C THR A 705 -27.50 22.14 -19.83
N VAL A 706 -26.42 22.88 -19.58
CA VAL A 706 -25.87 23.15 -18.25
C VAL A 706 -26.40 24.50 -17.76
N CYS A 707 -27.03 24.53 -16.60
CA CYS A 707 -27.54 25.76 -16.00
C CYS A 707 -26.57 26.28 -14.94
N MET A 708 -26.23 27.56 -15.03
CA MET A 708 -25.35 28.27 -14.09
C MET A 708 -26.04 29.56 -13.69
N SER A 709 -26.36 29.73 -12.44
CA SER A 709 -27.02 30.96 -12.01
C SER A 709 -26.52 31.45 -10.66
N ARG A 710 -26.36 32.75 -10.55
CA ARG A 710 -25.86 33.43 -9.33
C ARG A 710 -24.56 32.81 -8.83
N LEU A 711 -23.55 32.75 -9.73
CA LEU A 711 -22.22 32.28 -9.41
C LEU A 711 -21.25 33.44 -9.38
N GLY A 712 -20.47 33.55 -8.32
CA GLY A 712 -19.41 34.54 -8.14
C GLY A 712 -18.02 33.89 -8.11
N ASN A 713 -17.02 34.48 -8.77
CA ASN A 713 -15.64 34.09 -8.62
C ASN A 713 -14.72 35.31 -8.43
N GLU A 714 -14.21 35.47 -7.23
CA GLU A 714 -13.29 36.53 -6.84
C GLU A 714 -11.83 36.04 -6.81
N GLY A 715 -11.62 34.70 -6.98
CA GLY A 715 -10.33 34.05 -6.88
C GLY A 715 -9.47 34.16 -8.14
N THR A 716 -8.40 33.41 -8.15
CA THR A 716 -7.45 33.33 -9.27
C THR A 716 -7.63 32.05 -10.06
N VAL A 717 -7.80 32.16 -11.36
CA VAL A 717 -7.93 31.05 -12.32
C VAL A 717 -6.74 31.09 -13.28
N VAL A 718 -6.03 29.97 -13.43
CA VAL A 718 -4.83 29.86 -14.29
C VAL A 718 -4.90 28.62 -15.17
N ALA A 719 -4.99 28.77 -16.46
CA ALA A 719 -4.76 27.68 -17.42
C ALA A 719 -3.35 27.81 -18.03
N LYS A 720 -2.57 26.78 -17.97
CA LYS A 720 -1.20 26.77 -18.51
C LYS A 720 -1.19 26.85 -20.04
N ASN A 721 -2.08 26.11 -20.69
CA ASN A 721 -2.14 25.98 -22.14
C ASN A 721 -3.35 26.72 -22.73
N GLN A 722 -4.56 26.24 -22.50
CA GLN A 722 -5.77 26.71 -23.19
C GLN A 722 -6.92 26.97 -22.22
N ASN A 723 -7.78 27.92 -22.57
CA ASN A 723 -9.12 28.17 -22.07
C ASN A 723 -9.24 28.32 -20.55
N ALA A 724 -8.93 29.51 -20.09
CA ALA A 724 -9.28 29.95 -18.73
C ALA A 724 -10.56 30.82 -18.79
N GLY A 725 -11.53 30.47 -17.96
CA GLY A 725 -12.74 31.26 -17.73
C GLY A 725 -13.06 31.34 -16.25
N GLY A 726 -13.46 32.51 -15.74
CA GLY A 726 -13.71 32.65 -14.31
C GLY A 726 -14.86 31.76 -13.84
N ILE A 727 -15.90 31.56 -14.64
CA ILE A 727 -17.02 30.69 -14.35
C ILE A 727 -16.83 29.33 -15.02
N ILE A 728 -16.67 29.30 -16.33
CA ILE A 728 -16.48 28.02 -17.06
C ILE A 728 -15.28 28.11 -18.00
N GLY A 729 -14.35 27.12 -17.93
CA GLY A 729 -13.18 27.04 -18.79
C GLY A 729 -13.53 26.76 -20.24
N CYS A 730 -14.38 25.79 -20.53
CA CYS A 730 -14.81 25.51 -21.88
C CYS A 730 -16.18 24.82 -22.00
N ASN A 731 -16.81 24.97 -23.14
CA ASN A 731 -17.93 24.19 -23.63
C ASN A 731 -17.48 23.39 -24.86
N MET A 732 -17.16 22.08 -24.71
CA MET A 732 -16.39 21.30 -25.67
C MET A 732 -17.19 20.66 -26.79
N ASN A 733 -18.51 20.60 -26.69
CA ASN A 733 -19.29 19.84 -27.66
C ASN A 733 -20.37 20.71 -28.35
N SER A 734 -20.55 20.57 -29.62
CA SER A 734 -21.62 21.24 -30.38
C SER A 734 -23.04 20.82 -29.95
N LEU A 735 -23.18 19.72 -29.24
CA LEU A 735 -24.44 19.24 -28.67
C LEU A 735 -24.67 19.70 -27.22
N SER A 736 -23.66 20.31 -26.58
CA SER A 736 -23.75 20.89 -25.26
C SER A 736 -24.11 22.38 -25.39
N THR A 737 -25.13 22.79 -24.70
CA THR A 737 -25.51 24.19 -24.50
C THR A 737 -25.34 24.59 -23.04
N TYR A 738 -25.24 25.89 -22.78
CA TYR A 738 -25.24 26.39 -21.44
C TYR A 738 -26.02 27.69 -21.32
N VAL A 739 -26.60 27.87 -20.12
CA VAL A 739 -27.26 29.11 -19.71
C VAL A 739 -26.57 29.63 -18.48
N MET A 740 -26.13 30.88 -18.57
CA MET A 740 -25.46 31.57 -17.44
C MET A 740 -26.27 32.85 -17.11
N ASP A 741 -26.79 32.93 -15.90
CA ASP A 741 -27.60 34.05 -15.46
C ASP A 741 -27.10 34.60 -14.14
N ALA A 742 -27.06 35.93 -14.02
CA ALA A 742 -26.65 36.64 -12.82
C ALA A 742 -25.30 36.17 -12.24
N CYS A 743 -24.29 35.99 -13.08
CA CYS A 743 -22.96 35.59 -12.65
C CYS A 743 -21.94 36.73 -12.75
N TYR A 744 -20.91 36.71 -11.88
CA TYR A 744 -19.85 37.73 -11.93
C TYR A 744 -18.46 37.17 -11.66
N VAL A 745 -17.46 37.90 -12.16
CA VAL A 745 -16.05 37.63 -11.88
C VAL A 745 -15.35 38.94 -11.53
N SER A 746 -14.71 38.97 -10.39
CA SER A 746 -13.93 40.12 -9.93
C SER A 746 -12.44 39.81 -9.71
N GLY A 747 -12.06 38.54 -9.82
CA GLY A 747 -10.72 38.04 -9.56
C GLY A 747 -9.74 38.19 -10.71
N CYS A 748 -8.82 37.23 -10.85
CA CYS A 748 -7.80 37.19 -11.89
C CYS A 748 -7.97 35.94 -12.77
N VAL A 749 -8.01 36.12 -14.09
CA VAL A 749 -8.09 35.01 -15.06
C VAL A 749 -6.87 35.04 -15.99
N GLN A 750 -6.08 33.98 -15.99
CA GLN A 750 -4.89 33.84 -16.81
C GLN A 750 -4.97 32.60 -17.69
N GLY A 751 -4.86 32.74 -19.01
CA GLY A 751 -4.79 31.62 -19.92
C GLY A 751 -3.49 31.63 -20.75
N GLY A 752 -3.06 30.43 -21.16
CA GLY A 752 -1.90 30.25 -22.04
C GLY A 752 -2.21 30.84 -23.44
N TYR A 753 -3.29 30.39 -24.08
CA TYR A 753 -3.72 30.85 -25.41
C TYR A 753 -5.01 31.65 -25.33
N GLU A 754 -6.08 31.13 -24.77
CA GLU A 754 -7.39 31.76 -24.81
C GLU A 754 -7.94 31.90 -23.40
N SER A 755 -8.37 33.11 -23.03
CA SER A 755 -8.95 33.41 -21.74
C SER A 755 -10.03 34.47 -21.82
N ALA A 756 -11.04 34.36 -20.98
CA ALA A 756 -12.08 35.34 -20.83
C ALA A 756 -12.58 35.40 -19.40
N ALA A 757 -13.20 36.50 -19.03
CA ALA A 757 -13.65 36.67 -17.66
C ALA A 757 -14.66 35.62 -17.21
N LEU A 758 -15.69 35.35 -18.03
CA LEU A 758 -16.74 34.37 -17.66
C LEU A 758 -16.50 33.02 -18.33
N THR A 759 -16.34 32.97 -19.66
CA THR A 759 -16.29 31.73 -20.45
C THR A 759 -15.03 31.68 -21.31
N GLY A 760 -14.09 30.79 -21.03
CA GLY A 760 -12.83 30.66 -21.74
C GLY A 760 -12.99 30.17 -23.20
N TRP A 761 -13.90 29.23 -23.43
CA TRP A 761 -14.32 28.80 -24.79
C TRP A 761 -15.82 28.56 -24.82
N ALA A 762 -16.56 29.38 -25.53
CA ALA A 762 -18.02 29.36 -25.55
C ALA A 762 -18.60 28.20 -26.38
N GLY A 763 -17.86 27.64 -27.36
CA GLY A 763 -18.39 26.66 -28.27
C GLY A 763 -19.57 27.17 -29.10
N SER A 764 -20.60 26.35 -29.29
CA SER A 764 -21.84 26.75 -29.94
C SER A 764 -23.02 26.60 -28.98
N GLY A 765 -23.88 27.63 -28.88
CA GLY A 765 -25.13 27.52 -28.10
C GLY A 765 -25.05 27.98 -26.66
N GLY A 766 -24.29 29.00 -26.33
CA GLY A 766 -24.30 29.66 -25.01
C GLY A 766 -25.36 30.77 -24.92
N GLN A 767 -25.88 31.02 -23.72
CA GLN A 767 -26.70 32.17 -23.38
C GLN A 767 -26.20 32.78 -22.06
N LEU A 768 -25.89 34.10 -22.12
CA LEU A 768 -25.49 34.86 -20.93
C LEU A 768 -26.52 35.99 -20.70
N SER A 769 -27.02 36.08 -19.50
CA SER A 769 -27.90 37.17 -19.06
C SER A 769 -27.49 37.73 -17.69
N ASN A 770 -27.67 39.02 -17.55
CA ASN A 770 -27.45 39.71 -16.26
C ASN A 770 -26.08 39.45 -15.66
N CYS A 771 -25.03 39.30 -16.45
CA CYS A 771 -23.69 38.99 -15.98
C CYS A 771 -22.75 40.19 -16.11
N TYR A 772 -21.72 40.23 -15.22
CA TYR A 772 -20.70 41.25 -15.37
C TYR A 772 -19.30 40.77 -14.98
N SER A 773 -18.30 41.53 -15.42
CA SER A 773 -16.91 41.32 -15.04
C SER A 773 -16.19 42.61 -14.72
N ILE A 774 -15.42 42.58 -13.63
CA ILE A 774 -14.38 43.54 -13.32
C ILE A 774 -13.02 42.84 -13.18
N ALA A 775 -12.91 41.60 -13.68
CA ALA A 775 -11.74 40.75 -13.56
C ALA A 775 -10.54 41.29 -14.35
N SER A 776 -9.34 41.02 -13.84
CA SER A 776 -8.10 41.10 -14.61
C SER A 776 -7.95 39.90 -15.50
N VAL A 777 -8.05 40.07 -16.81
CA VAL A 777 -7.91 38.95 -17.78
C VAL A 777 -6.61 39.09 -18.55
N SER A 778 -5.81 38.01 -18.60
CA SER A 778 -4.56 37.98 -19.35
C SER A 778 -4.37 36.64 -20.08
N GLY A 779 -3.75 36.65 -21.25
CA GLY A 779 -3.43 35.47 -22.04
C GLY A 779 -2.35 35.79 -23.08
N VAL A 780 -1.67 34.75 -23.57
CA VAL A 780 -0.59 34.89 -24.57
C VAL A 780 -1.16 35.29 -25.94
N GLU A 781 -2.29 34.72 -26.32
CA GLU A 781 -3.03 35.06 -27.52
C GLU A 781 -4.53 35.11 -27.22
N GLY A 782 -5.16 36.23 -27.47
CA GLY A 782 -6.61 36.33 -27.46
C GLY A 782 -7.26 36.30 -26.10
N SER A 783 -7.01 37.29 -25.23
CA SER A 783 -7.89 37.53 -24.10
C SER A 783 -9.13 38.32 -24.52
N SER A 784 -10.26 38.04 -23.90
CA SER A 784 -11.55 38.68 -24.18
C SER A 784 -12.24 39.04 -22.90
N SER A 785 -13.13 40.03 -22.93
CA SER A 785 -13.75 40.53 -21.70
C SER A 785 -14.69 39.53 -21.08
N LEU A 786 -15.75 39.10 -21.72
CA LEU A 786 -16.71 38.15 -21.11
C LEU A 786 -16.56 36.72 -21.62
N LEU A 787 -16.45 36.53 -22.93
CA LEU A 787 -16.37 35.20 -23.53
C LEU A 787 -15.39 35.14 -24.68
N ARG A 788 -14.80 33.97 -24.91
CA ARG A 788 -13.85 33.69 -25.97
C ARG A 788 -14.29 32.48 -26.77
N GLY A 789 -14.06 32.50 -28.07
CA GLY A 789 -14.30 31.41 -29.03
C GLY A 789 -15.76 30.94 -29.11
N GLY A 790 -16.22 30.63 -30.28
CA GLY A 790 -17.61 30.20 -30.51
C GLY A 790 -18.62 31.34 -30.50
N TRP A 791 -19.88 31.00 -30.23
CA TRP A 791 -21.01 31.89 -30.24
C TRP A 791 -21.90 31.73 -29.02
N ALA A 792 -22.31 32.83 -28.39
CA ALA A 792 -23.31 32.89 -27.33
C ALA A 792 -24.23 34.11 -27.53
N TYR A 793 -25.48 33.93 -27.15
CA TYR A 793 -26.39 35.07 -26.99
C TYR A 793 -26.08 35.80 -25.71
N VAL A 794 -25.92 37.15 -25.77
CA VAL A 794 -25.54 37.95 -24.60
C VAL A 794 -26.56 39.08 -24.41
N ASP A 795 -27.16 39.15 -23.21
CA ASP A 795 -28.16 40.12 -22.85
C ASP A 795 -27.89 40.71 -21.46
N ASN A 796 -28.03 42.01 -21.33
CA ASN A 796 -27.81 42.75 -20.06
C ASN A 796 -26.48 42.38 -19.33
N CYS A 797 -25.39 42.30 -20.12
CA CYS A 797 -24.06 41.93 -19.60
C CYS A 797 -23.07 43.10 -19.78
N TYR A 798 -22.11 43.20 -18.82
CA TYR A 798 -21.19 44.32 -18.72
C TYR A 798 -19.77 43.88 -18.42
N ASP A 799 -18.78 44.68 -18.88
CA ASP A 799 -17.37 44.48 -18.54
C ASP A 799 -16.65 45.81 -18.31
N VAL A 800 -15.72 45.84 -17.40
CA VAL A 800 -15.00 47.07 -16.99
C VAL A 800 -14.22 47.66 -18.19
N ASN A 801 -13.74 46.84 -19.14
CA ASN A 801 -12.96 47.31 -20.28
C ASN A 801 -13.82 47.64 -21.51
N GLY A 802 -15.06 47.16 -21.56
CA GLY A 802 -15.90 47.21 -22.73
C GLY A 802 -15.31 46.50 -23.96
N GLN A 803 -16.15 46.15 -24.92
CA GLN A 803 -15.73 45.65 -26.22
C GLN A 803 -16.86 45.89 -27.26
N PRO A 804 -16.62 45.77 -28.59
CA PRO A 804 -17.66 45.93 -29.57
C PRO A 804 -18.88 45.07 -29.27
N GLY A 805 -20.02 45.70 -29.06
CA GLY A 805 -21.29 45.05 -28.70
C GLY A 805 -21.53 44.83 -27.19
N LEU A 806 -20.59 45.17 -26.34
CA LEU A 806 -20.74 45.12 -24.88
C LEU A 806 -20.32 46.42 -24.24
N PRO A 807 -21.19 47.09 -23.42
CA PRO A 807 -20.88 48.36 -22.81
C PRO A 807 -19.78 48.21 -21.73
N GLY A 808 -18.86 49.18 -21.71
CA GLY A 808 -17.90 49.31 -20.62
C GLY A 808 -18.59 49.85 -19.38
N ILE A 809 -18.07 49.57 -18.20
CA ILE A 809 -18.54 50.05 -16.91
C ILE A 809 -17.57 51.08 -16.42
N SER A 810 -18.04 52.31 -16.16
CA SER A 810 -17.26 53.35 -15.50
C SER A 810 -17.18 53.07 -13.97
N SER A 811 -16.17 53.64 -13.30
CA SER A 811 -16.05 53.57 -11.84
C SER A 811 -17.23 54.15 -11.11
N GLU A 812 -17.89 55.16 -11.69
CA GLU A 812 -19.10 55.77 -11.12
C GLU A 812 -20.30 54.84 -11.26
N GLU A 813 -20.50 54.21 -12.39
CA GLU A 813 -21.59 53.24 -12.64
C GLU A 813 -21.42 52.00 -11.73
N LEU A 814 -20.20 51.60 -11.45
CA LEU A 814 -19.90 50.48 -10.58
C LEU A 814 -20.28 50.73 -9.11
N THR A 815 -20.07 51.96 -8.63
CA THR A 815 -20.25 52.31 -7.20
C THR A 815 -21.57 53.03 -6.89
N SER A 816 -22.23 53.61 -7.90
CA SER A 816 -23.45 54.39 -7.75
C SER A 816 -24.72 53.57 -7.48
N GLY A 817 -24.68 52.24 -7.67
CA GLY A 817 -25.84 51.35 -7.67
C GLY A 817 -26.51 51.15 -9.03
N TRP A 818 -26.08 51.93 -10.06
CA TRP A 818 -26.62 51.75 -11.43
C TRP A 818 -26.47 50.33 -11.97
N LEU A 819 -25.25 49.75 -11.84
CA LEU A 819 -24.99 48.40 -12.29
C LEU A 819 -25.81 47.38 -11.57
N CYS A 820 -25.89 47.48 -10.23
CA CYS A 820 -26.68 46.56 -9.41
C CYS A 820 -28.17 46.56 -9.82
N TYR A 821 -28.74 47.78 -9.98
CA TYR A 821 -30.12 47.94 -10.41
C TYR A 821 -30.35 47.43 -11.85
N SER A 822 -29.44 47.69 -12.77
CA SER A 822 -29.51 47.24 -14.18
C SER A 822 -29.43 45.72 -14.29
N LEU A 823 -28.52 45.09 -13.54
CA LEU A 823 -28.37 43.61 -13.52
C LEU A 823 -29.59 42.87 -12.93
N ASN A 824 -30.37 43.55 -12.11
CA ASN A 824 -31.65 43.08 -11.60
C ASN A 824 -32.84 43.42 -12.51
N GLY A 825 -32.55 43.67 -13.80
CA GLY A 825 -33.60 43.96 -14.80
C GLY A 825 -34.25 45.35 -14.62
N SER A 826 -33.52 46.31 -14.02
CA SER A 826 -34.01 47.66 -13.70
C SER A 826 -35.21 47.61 -12.75
N SER A 827 -35.21 46.66 -11.81
CA SER A 827 -36.23 46.53 -10.77
C SER A 827 -35.55 46.22 -9.41
N ALA A 828 -36.25 46.59 -8.35
CA ALA A 828 -35.92 46.18 -7.00
C ALA A 828 -36.89 45.16 -6.42
N ASP A 829 -37.81 44.64 -7.25
CA ASP A 829 -38.78 43.62 -6.87
C ASP A 829 -38.18 42.20 -6.94
N ASP A 830 -38.70 41.30 -6.16
CA ASP A 830 -38.27 39.92 -6.16
C ASP A 830 -38.62 39.19 -7.47
N PRO A 831 -37.74 38.36 -8.00
CA PRO A 831 -36.45 37.91 -7.44
C PRO A 831 -35.31 38.89 -7.73
N VAL A 832 -34.56 39.27 -6.70
CA VAL A 832 -33.36 40.10 -6.78
C VAL A 832 -32.14 39.20 -6.68
N SER A 833 -31.20 39.31 -7.62
CA SER A 833 -29.97 38.51 -7.68
C SER A 833 -28.78 39.26 -7.08
N PHE A 834 -28.64 40.55 -7.40
CA PHE A 834 -27.52 41.38 -6.95
C PHE A 834 -27.92 42.36 -5.88
N PHE A 835 -27.00 42.61 -4.96
CA PHE A 835 -27.13 43.53 -3.82
C PHE A 835 -25.92 44.45 -3.79
N GLN A 836 -26.08 45.65 -3.26
CA GLN A 836 -24.98 46.59 -3.07
C GLN A 836 -25.33 47.62 -2.00
N THR A 837 -24.54 47.66 -0.92
CA THR A 837 -24.66 48.73 0.08
C THR A 837 -23.91 49.97 -0.41
N LEU A 838 -24.64 50.95 -0.87
CA LEU A 838 -24.06 52.18 -1.48
C LEU A 838 -23.19 52.91 -0.49
N GLY A 839 -21.97 53.26 -0.90
CA GLY A 839 -20.98 53.92 -0.08
C GLY A 839 -20.06 52.94 0.70
N GLU A 840 -20.40 51.68 0.76
CA GLU A 840 -19.58 50.60 1.39
C GLU A 840 -19.02 49.61 0.34
N ASP A 841 -19.89 49.12 -0.55
CA ASP A 841 -19.51 48.16 -1.56
C ASP A 841 -18.92 48.80 -2.82
N LEU A 842 -17.82 48.28 -3.29
CA LEU A 842 -17.16 48.76 -4.51
C LEU A 842 -17.85 48.27 -5.80
N TYR A 843 -18.65 47.23 -5.71
CA TYR A 843 -19.37 46.59 -6.84
C TYR A 843 -20.53 45.72 -6.32
N PRO A 844 -21.51 45.38 -7.17
CA PRO A 844 -22.62 44.49 -6.80
C PRO A 844 -22.14 43.10 -6.41
N VAL A 845 -22.77 42.47 -5.40
CA VAL A 845 -22.48 41.09 -4.95
C VAL A 845 -23.76 40.27 -4.91
N LEU A 846 -23.62 38.94 -4.85
CA LEU A 846 -24.75 38.00 -4.78
C LEU A 846 -25.24 37.77 -3.35
N ASN A 847 -24.54 38.30 -2.36
CA ASN A 847 -24.85 38.08 -0.96
C ASN A 847 -26.01 38.97 -0.51
N SER A 848 -27.13 38.38 -0.13
CA SER A 848 -28.35 39.06 0.31
C SER A 848 -28.26 39.75 1.66
N THR A 849 -27.12 39.66 2.36
CA THR A 849 -26.86 40.46 3.57
C THR A 849 -26.52 41.91 3.24
N HIS A 850 -26.15 42.19 1.98
CA HIS A 850 -25.99 43.54 1.48
C HIS A 850 -27.34 44.16 1.09
N ALA A 851 -27.38 45.48 0.90
CA ALA A 851 -28.61 46.20 0.69
C ALA A 851 -29.13 46.08 -0.75
N ARG A 852 -30.43 46.10 -0.94
CA ARG A 852 -31.08 46.26 -2.26
C ARG A 852 -30.85 47.70 -2.78
N VAL A 853 -30.75 47.83 -4.08
CA VAL A 853 -30.67 49.15 -4.72
C VAL A 853 -31.99 49.44 -5.40
N TYR A 854 -32.51 50.61 -5.12
CA TYR A 854 -33.74 51.19 -5.68
C TYR A 854 -33.39 52.38 -6.58
N TYR A 855 -34.20 52.66 -7.55
CA TYR A 855 -34.07 53.89 -8.35
C TYR A 855 -35.31 54.77 -8.11
N ILE A 856 -35.13 55.84 -7.37
CA ILE A 856 -36.22 56.69 -6.90
C ILE A 856 -35.84 58.16 -7.14
N ASN A 857 -36.71 58.95 -7.75
CA ASN A 857 -36.48 60.35 -8.05
C ASN A 857 -35.17 60.61 -8.81
N ASN A 858 -34.83 59.75 -9.75
CA ASN A 858 -33.60 59.79 -10.54
C ASN A 858 -32.31 59.59 -9.76
N VAL A 859 -32.39 58.96 -8.59
CA VAL A 859 -31.23 58.61 -7.70
C VAL A 859 -31.27 57.14 -7.31
N TYR A 860 -30.12 56.48 -7.36
CA TYR A 860 -29.95 55.15 -6.81
C TYR A 860 -29.79 55.22 -5.29
N THR A 861 -30.53 54.41 -4.55
CA THR A 861 -30.60 54.46 -3.08
C THR A 861 -30.85 53.06 -2.50
N ASN A 862 -30.44 52.83 -1.26
CA ASN A 862 -30.81 51.65 -0.48
C ASN A 862 -32.14 51.80 0.30
N VAL A 863 -32.81 52.94 0.19
CA VAL A 863 -34.09 53.20 0.88
C VAL A 863 -35.27 53.00 -0.06
N PRO A 864 -36.25 52.12 0.24
CA PRO A 864 -37.41 51.92 -0.60
C PRO A 864 -38.38 53.09 -0.59
N GLU A 865 -39.17 53.25 -1.68
CA GLU A 865 -40.18 54.25 -1.81
C GLU A 865 -41.30 54.07 -0.74
N GLY A 866 -41.62 55.17 0.01
CA GLY A 866 -42.61 55.14 1.09
C GLY A 866 -42.08 54.58 2.42
N GLY A 867 -40.86 54.25 2.51
CA GLY A 867 -40.17 54.05 3.77
C GLY A 867 -40.04 55.40 4.46
N ASN A 868 -40.76 55.61 5.60
CA ASN A 868 -40.55 56.80 6.40
C ASN A 868 -39.06 56.90 6.71
N GLY A 869 -38.38 57.84 6.07
CA GLY A 869 -36.95 58.10 6.27
C GLY A 869 -36.60 58.59 7.69
N LEU A 870 -37.07 57.89 8.69
CA LEU A 870 -36.86 58.10 10.09
C LEU A 870 -36.60 56.79 10.83
N THR A 871 -35.78 55.97 10.26
CA THR A 871 -34.71 55.32 11.02
C THR A 871 -33.41 55.75 10.38
N GLN A 872 -33.07 57.06 10.57
CA GLN A 872 -31.67 57.30 10.83
C GLN A 872 -31.26 56.24 11.86
N PRO A 873 -30.23 55.43 11.62
CA PRO A 873 -29.50 54.91 12.74
C PRO A 873 -29.25 56.16 13.58
N THR A 874 -29.72 56.22 14.79
CA THR A 874 -29.29 57.20 15.75
C THR A 874 -27.79 57.16 15.60
N LEU A 875 -27.23 58.17 14.92
CA LEU A 875 -25.84 58.52 15.06
C LEU A 875 -25.70 58.75 16.58
N VAL A 876 -25.35 57.69 17.28
CA VAL A 876 -24.56 57.86 18.46
C VAL A 876 -23.37 58.56 17.87
N GLU A 877 -23.28 59.87 18.14
CA GLU A 877 -22.11 60.67 17.81
C GLU A 877 -20.94 59.99 18.52
N THR A 878 -20.38 59.03 17.89
CA THR A 878 -19.13 58.45 18.32
C THR A 878 -18.10 59.47 17.89
N GLU A 879 -17.73 60.32 18.84
CA GLU A 879 -16.66 61.28 18.62
C GLU A 879 -15.37 60.55 18.33
N VAL A 880 -14.58 61.16 17.46
CA VAL A 880 -13.26 60.65 17.13
C VAL A 880 -12.34 60.77 18.32
N GLU A 881 -11.99 59.72 18.99
CA GLU A 881 -11.07 59.67 20.11
C GLU A 881 -9.62 60.01 19.70
N ALA A 882 -9.19 59.45 18.57
CA ALA A 882 -7.83 59.61 18.07
C ALA A 882 -7.69 59.27 16.57
N ILE A 883 -6.80 59.96 15.88
CA ILE A 883 -6.43 59.75 14.49
C ILE A 883 -4.99 59.26 14.46
N TYR A 884 -4.71 58.19 13.68
CA TYR A 884 -3.38 57.65 13.48
C TYR A 884 -3.04 57.57 12.00
N GLY A 885 -1.79 57.75 11.66
CA GLY A 885 -1.29 57.44 10.33
C GLY A 885 -1.03 55.94 10.16
N THR A 886 -0.77 55.49 8.95
CA THR A 886 -0.33 54.12 8.65
C THR A 886 1.01 53.75 9.30
N ASP A 887 1.75 54.78 9.79
CA ASP A 887 2.97 54.62 10.56
C ASP A 887 2.73 54.43 12.07
N GLY A 888 1.45 54.29 12.47
CA GLY A 888 1.04 54.12 13.87
C GLY A 888 1.16 55.38 14.73
N LYS A 889 1.57 56.55 14.18
CA LYS A 889 1.69 57.81 14.94
C LYS A 889 0.35 58.52 15.04
N ARG A 890 0.04 59.00 16.26
CA ARG A 890 -1.16 59.81 16.51
C ARG A 890 -1.04 61.17 15.81
N ARG A 891 -2.12 61.57 15.16
CA ARG A 891 -2.23 62.81 14.41
C ARG A 891 -3.34 63.74 14.96
N THR A 892 -3.25 65.01 14.77
CA THR A 892 -4.25 65.99 15.21
C THR A 892 -5.32 66.26 14.18
N ARG A 893 -5.14 65.79 12.92
CA ARG A 893 -6.09 65.96 11.82
C ARG A 893 -5.90 64.81 10.81
N LEU A 894 -6.90 64.55 9.98
CA LEU A 894 -6.83 63.67 8.85
C LEU A 894 -5.82 64.16 7.82
N MET A 895 -4.97 63.33 7.31
CA MET A 895 -3.97 63.65 6.29
C MET A 895 -4.34 62.98 4.97
N PRO A 896 -3.92 63.52 3.83
CA PRO A 896 -4.07 62.81 2.56
C PRO A 896 -3.52 61.39 2.63
N GLY A 897 -4.26 60.40 2.10
CA GLY A 897 -3.96 58.99 2.18
C GLY A 897 -4.78 58.27 3.27
N VAL A 898 -4.37 57.10 3.66
CA VAL A 898 -5.08 56.23 4.64
C VAL A 898 -4.81 56.72 6.06
N ASN A 899 -5.89 56.98 6.80
CA ASN A 899 -5.86 57.29 8.24
C ASN A 899 -6.63 56.20 9.00
N ILE A 900 -6.16 55.85 10.19
CA ILE A 900 -6.85 54.95 11.12
C ILE A 900 -7.49 55.86 12.20
N VAL A 901 -8.80 55.86 12.24
CA VAL A 901 -9.55 56.67 13.20
C VAL A 901 -10.09 55.76 14.29
N ARG A 902 -9.72 56.02 15.54
CA ARG A 902 -10.28 55.34 16.71
C ARG A 902 -11.46 56.14 17.21
N MET A 903 -12.58 55.49 17.41
CA MET A 903 -13.82 56.07 17.85
C MET A 903 -13.98 55.90 19.36
N THR A 904 -14.80 56.74 19.99
CA THR A 904 -15.05 56.67 21.44
C THR A 904 -15.78 55.42 21.90
N ASP A 905 -16.37 54.65 20.99
CA ASP A 905 -16.95 53.32 21.25
C ASP A 905 -15.90 52.19 21.28
N GLY A 906 -14.60 52.53 21.08
CA GLY A 906 -13.50 51.54 21.02
C GLY A 906 -13.27 50.94 19.66
N THR A 907 -14.10 51.17 18.66
CA THR A 907 -13.90 50.69 17.29
C THR A 907 -12.84 51.52 16.56
N SER A 908 -12.21 50.92 15.53
CA SER A 908 -11.24 51.64 14.68
C SER A 908 -11.67 51.52 13.22
N ARG A 909 -11.68 52.68 12.52
CA ARG A 909 -12.05 52.75 11.10
C ARG A 909 -10.87 53.26 10.27
N LYS A 910 -10.76 52.76 9.06
CA LYS A 910 -9.82 53.29 8.06
C LYS A 910 -10.53 54.31 7.22
N LEU A 911 -10.00 55.52 7.18
CA LEU A 911 -10.50 56.62 6.35
C LEU A 911 -9.44 57.00 5.32
N TYR A 912 -9.81 57.05 4.07
CA TYR A 912 -8.96 57.53 3.00
C TYR A 912 -9.31 58.96 2.65
N VAL A 913 -8.36 59.87 2.80
CA VAL A 913 -8.51 61.28 2.42
C VAL A 913 -7.79 61.50 1.10
N LYS A 914 -8.53 61.92 0.08
CA LYS A 914 -7.92 62.24 -1.23
C LYS A 914 -6.86 63.32 -1.05
N PRO A 915 -5.74 63.30 -1.81
CA PRO A 915 -4.70 64.31 -1.81
C PRO A 915 -5.21 65.65 -2.25
#